data_f951bfdcf79a3f742907a16cd2218e95
#
_entry.id   f951bfdcf79a3f742907a16cd2218e95
#
_cell.length_a   1.000
_cell.length_b   1.000
_cell.length_c   1.000
_cell.angle_alpha   90.00
_cell.angle_beta   90.00
_cell.angle_gamma   90.00
#
_symmetry.space_group_name_H-M   'P 1'
#
loop_
_entity.id
_entity.type
_entity.pdbx_description
1 polymer ?
#
loop_
_entity_poly.entity_id
_entity_poly.type
_entity_poly.pdbx_seq_one_letter_code
_entity_poly.pdbx_strand_id
1 'polypeptide(L)'
;MDKLFLIDAYALIYRSYYAFIKAPRINSKGMNTSTIMGFCNTLNEVLTKEKPTHLAVAFDHGKTFRHEAFPAYKAQREETPEDIRLAVPIIKDILSAYHIPILQVDGFEADDIIGTIAHKADLEGIDTFMVTPDKDYAQLVTDRVKMYRPRHGGGYEVMGPKEVCEKYGIASTAQVIDLLGLMGDSADNFPGCPGVGEKTAAKLINQFGSIDSLLSSTDQLKGKMKEKVEGAVEDIKMSKYLATIRQDVPVSFSFDEMKVNEPDEVRLREIFTKLEFKSLADRILKKPVQKQKSVNLQLDLFAENPTDGQDLFENPTLETFQTSGAKYHLIETEEDAEQLSELLVTKQIVSFDTETTSVCAIDAELVGLSFACEEKEAWYVAVPAEREQAEKYVNIFKKVYESPEIIKVGQNVKYDIQVLKNYGIEVKAPLWDTMIAHYLINPGRENNMDSMAESLLHYQTIHIEQLIGPKGPAQKSMRSLSPAEVYQYAAEDADITLRLKNVLEPKLKEVGAEELFHDIEMPLVPVLADMERNGVRLDTKALDDVRTTFTQRMTELEQEIYQLAGESFNIASPRQVGEILFGKLKIVEKAKKTKTGQYQTSEEVLQSLSSKHPIVEKILAHRGLKKLIGTYVDALPRLINPNTGHIHTSFNQCVTTTGRLSSSDPNLQNIPVNSEDGKEIRKTIIPDEGEIFFSADYSQIELRVMASMSGDENMIEAFTSNADIHAATSAKIFHKPISEVTKEERSKAKRANFGIIYGISVFGLAQNMGIDRSEAKALIDGYFATFPGVHTFMDESKKKAAEKGYAETLYHRRRYLPDITSRNGTVRAIAERNAINAPIQGTAADIIKIAMVRIYQRFKAEGLKSKMILQVHDELNFSVVPEEKFHVKQLVLEEMQNAAALKVPLIADCGFGLN
;
A
#
# COMPACT_ATOMS: atom_id res chain seq x y z
N MET A 1 12.45 22.75 -33.95
CA MET A 1 13.16 23.59 -33.00
C MET A 1 13.72 22.69 -31.93
N ASP A 2 14.97 22.86 -31.59
CA ASP A 2 15.59 22.04 -30.57
C ASP A 2 15.07 22.40 -29.18
N LYS A 3 14.78 21.37 -28.41
CA LYS A 3 14.29 21.50 -27.02
C LYS A 3 15.29 20.85 -26.08
N LEU A 4 15.91 21.64 -25.22
CA LEU A 4 16.82 21.18 -24.18
C LEU A 4 16.08 21.11 -22.82
N PHE A 5 16.16 19.95 -22.17
CA PHE A 5 15.70 19.79 -20.79
C PHE A 5 16.91 19.60 -19.86
N LEU A 6 16.99 20.44 -18.85
CA LEU A 6 18.03 20.38 -17.81
C LEU A 6 17.36 20.01 -16.48
N ILE A 7 17.73 18.88 -15.91
CA ILE A 7 17.12 18.36 -14.70
C ILE A 7 18.04 18.60 -13.51
N ASP A 8 17.50 19.24 -12.48
CA ASP A 8 18.11 19.28 -11.14
C ASP A 8 17.85 17.96 -10.43
N ALA A 9 18.90 17.14 -10.29
CA ALA A 9 18.78 15.79 -9.76
C ALA A 9 18.28 15.76 -8.33
N TYR A 10 18.93 16.50 -7.41
CA TYR A 10 18.59 16.45 -6.00
C TYR A 10 17.20 17.06 -5.71
N ALA A 11 16.80 18.08 -6.43
CA ALA A 11 15.48 18.65 -6.29
C ALA A 11 14.37 17.63 -6.59
N LEU A 12 14.54 16.77 -7.61
CA LEU A 12 13.61 15.69 -7.94
C LEU A 12 13.77 14.47 -7.02
N ILE A 13 14.98 14.12 -6.61
CA ILE A 13 15.27 13.02 -5.69
C ILE A 13 14.61 13.28 -4.34
N TYR A 14 14.82 14.44 -3.73
CA TYR A 14 14.18 14.81 -2.47
C TYR A 14 12.66 14.90 -2.60
N ARG A 15 12.15 15.44 -3.69
CA ARG A 15 10.71 15.47 -3.96
C ARG A 15 10.13 14.05 -3.98
N SER A 16 10.80 13.13 -4.65
CA SER A 16 10.37 11.73 -4.73
C SER A 16 10.44 11.04 -3.37
N TYR A 17 11.51 11.25 -2.62
CA TYR A 17 11.67 10.76 -1.26
C TYR A 17 10.51 11.18 -0.34
N TYR A 18 10.20 12.48 -0.29
CA TYR A 18 9.10 12.98 0.55
C TYR A 18 7.72 12.59 0.05
N ALA A 19 7.54 12.33 -1.24
CA ALA A 19 6.26 11.86 -1.76
C ALA A 19 5.88 10.47 -1.24
N PHE A 20 6.86 9.60 -1.04
CA PHE A 20 6.66 8.22 -0.59
C PHE A 20 7.01 7.98 0.89
N ILE A 21 7.38 9.00 1.64
CA ILE A 21 7.86 8.85 3.03
C ILE A 21 6.83 8.15 3.95
N LYS A 22 5.54 8.26 3.66
CA LYS A 22 4.47 7.63 4.46
C LYS A 22 4.12 6.20 4.03
N ALA A 23 4.51 5.81 2.83
CA ALA A 23 4.26 4.49 2.25
C ALA A 23 5.43 4.11 1.33
N PRO A 24 6.60 3.78 1.90
CA PRO A 24 7.78 3.45 1.13
C PRO A 24 7.59 2.10 0.40
N ARG A 25 8.16 2.01 -0.79
CA ARG A 25 8.23 0.76 -1.56
C ARG A 25 9.58 0.10 -1.30
N ILE A 26 9.54 -1.03 -0.63
CA ILE A 26 10.75 -1.77 -0.27
C ILE A 26 10.83 -3.01 -1.14
N ASN A 27 11.97 -3.23 -1.81
CA ASN A 27 12.19 -4.40 -2.64
C ASN A 27 12.55 -5.66 -1.80
N SER A 28 12.70 -6.83 -2.45
CA SER A 28 12.97 -8.12 -1.79
C SER A 28 14.23 -8.13 -0.95
N LYS A 29 15.15 -7.24 -1.21
CA LYS A 29 16.43 -7.12 -0.50
C LYS A 29 16.38 -6.10 0.64
N GLY A 30 15.19 -5.60 1.01
CA GLY A 30 15.01 -4.61 2.07
C GLY A 30 15.37 -3.17 1.67
N MET A 31 15.65 -2.91 0.40
CA MET A 31 16.01 -1.58 -0.08
C MET A 31 14.76 -0.74 -0.35
N ASN A 32 14.72 0.50 0.14
CA ASN A 32 13.69 1.46 -0.22
C ASN A 32 13.93 1.98 -1.64
N THR A 33 13.10 1.54 -2.58
CA THR A 33 13.20 1.88 -4.00
C THR A 33 12.30 3.05 -4.42
N SER A 34 11.54 3.62 -3.48
CA SER A 34 10.55 4.67 -3.75
C SER A 34 11.12 5.90 -4.43
N THR A 35 12.28 6.36 -3.97
CA THR A 35 12.98 7.53 -4.50
C THR A 35 13.39 7.31 -5.94
N ILE A 36 13.95 6.13 -6.24
CA ILE A 36 14.37 5.74 -7.60
C ILE A 36 13.15 5.67 -8.52
N MET A 37 12.06 5.02 -8.06
CA MET A 37 10.83 4.92 -8.84
C MET A 37 10.22 6.30 -9.14
N GLY A 38 10.20 7.19 -8.16
CA GLY A 38 9.69 8.55 -8.34
C GLY A 38 10.51 9.35 -9.35
N PHE A 39 11.83 9.23 -9.29
CA PHE A 39 12.74 9.84 -10.26
C PHE A 39 12.52 9.28 -11.69
N CYS A 40 12.49 7.96 -11.84
CA CYS A 40 12.24 7.29 -13.11
C CYS A 40 10.89 7.66 -13.73
N ASN A 41 9.83 7.78 -12.92
CA ASN A 41 8.53 8.22 -13.40
C ASN A 41 8.58 9.66 -13.96
N THR A 42 9.28 10.56 -13.28
CA THR A 42 9.48 11.94 -13.73
C THR A 42 10.29 11.99 -15.02
N LEU A 43 11.40 11.25 -15.08
CA LEU A 43 12.23 11.14 -16.28
C LEU A 43 11.44 10.61 -17.48
N ASN A 44 10.70 9.53 -17.28
CA ASN A 44 9.87 8.93 -18.33
C ASN A 44 8.76 9.89 -18.79
N GLU A 45 8.17 10.67 -17.88
CA GLU A 45 7.17 11.67 -18.24
C GLU A 45 7.75 12.78 -19.12
N VAL A 46 8.94 13.27 -18.80
CA VAL A 46 9.67 14.25 -19.64
C VAL A 46 9.96 13.65 -21.00
N LEU A 47 10.54 12.45 -21.07
CA LEU A 47 10.91 11.81 -22.34
C LEU A 47 9.71 11.53 -23.24
N THR A 48 8.58 11.07 -22.67
CA THR A 48 7.42 10.62 -23.47
C THR A 48 6.45 11.74 -23.84
N LYS A 49 6.22 12.68 -22.94
CA LYS A 49 5.25 13.77 -23.17
C LYS A 49 5.88 14.98 -23.86
N GLU A 50 7.04 15.41 -23.39
CA GLU A 50 7.69 16.61 -23.92
C GLU A 50 8.56 16.34 -25.14
N LYS A 51 9.03 15.09 -25.28
CA LYS A 51 9.89 14.61 -26.39
C LYS A 51 11.06 15.56 -26.64
N PRO A 52 11.93 15.78 -25.64
CA PRO A 52 13.08 16.64 -25.78
C PRO A 52 14.02 16.16 -26.88
N THR A 53 14.67 17.08 -27.58
CA THR A 53 15.78 16.74 -28.50
C THR A 53 17.09 16.57 -27.75
N HIS A 54 17.24 17.28 -26.62
CA HIS A 54 18.42 17.27 -25.78
C HIS A 54 18.04 17.18 -24.31
N LEU A 55 18.78 16.42 -23.52
CA LEU A 55 18.54 16.21 -22.10
C LEU A 55 19.85 16.04 -21.35
N ALA A 56 19.98 16.69 -20.20
CA ALA A 56 21.09 16.45 -19.25
C ALA A 56 20.61 16.57 -17.81
N VAL A 57 21.31 15.94 -16.87
CA VAL A 57 20.99 15.93 -15.45
C VAL A 57 22.20 16.44 -14.64
N ALA A 58 21.99 17.49 -13.85
CA ALA A 58 23.02 18.07 -12.99
C ALA A 58 22.87 17.58 -11.54
N PHE A 59 24.00 17.27 -10.92
CA PHE A 59 24.09 16.85 -9.51
C PHE A 59 25.00 17.78 -8.73
N ASP A 60 24.64 18.11 -7.50
CA ASP A 60 25.52 18.77 -6.55
C ASP A 60 26.71 17.86 -6.21
N HIS A 61 27.88 18.47 -6.00
CA HIS A 61 29.08 17.74 -5.60
C HIS A 61 29.90 18.51 -4.58
N GLY A 62 29.99 17.97 -3.36
CA GLY A 62 30.86 18.47 -2.31
C GLY A 62 30.53 19.87 -1.77
N LYS A 63 31.52 20.54 -1.19
CA LYS A 63 31.42 21.92 -0.71
C LYS A 63 31.60 22.90 -1.87
N THR A 64 30.85 23.99 -1.82
CA THR A 64 30.83 24.98 -2.90
C THR A 64 31.40 26.32 -2.46
N PHE A 65 31.68 27.21 -3.38
CA PHE A 65 32.16 28.56 -3.11
C PHE A 65 31.26 29.33 -2.11
N ARG A 66 29.95 28.99 -2.04
CA ARG A 66 29.03 29.62 -1.09
C ARG A 66 29.36 29.23 0.35
N HIS A 67 29.76 27.98 0.58
CA HIS A 67 30.20 27.51 1.90
C HIS A 67 31.52 28.17 2.34
N GLU A 68 32.42 28.50 1.39
CA GLU A 68 33.65 29.23 1.67
C GLU A 68 33.37 30.69 2.03
N ALA A 69 32.47 31.33 1.28
CA ALA A 69 32.10 32.73 1.51
C ALA A 69 31.25 32.92 2.79
N PHE A 70 30.42 31.96 3.12
CA PHE A 70 29.52 32.00 4.28
C PHE A 70 29.42 30.61 4.95
N PRO A 71 30.23 30.32 5.95
CA PRO A 71 30.27 29.01 6.60
C PRO A 71 28.94 28.52 7.19
N ALA A 72 28.00 29.43 7.49
CA ALA A 72 26.65 29.10 7.96
C ALA A 72 25.70 28.72 6.82
N TYR A 73 26.09 28.83 5.55
CA TYR A 73 25.28 28.46 4.40
C TYR A 73 24.89 26.97 4.48
N LYS A 74 23.60 26.67 4.41
CA LYS A 74 23.03 25.33 4.52
C LYS A 74 23.42 24.53 5.79
N ALA A 75 24.00 25.17 6.82
CA ALA A 75 24.47 24.50 8.05
C ALA A 75 23.32 23.88 8.86
N GLN A 76 22.08 24.31 8.64
CA GLN A 76 20.89 23.76 9.31
C GLN A 76 20.30 22.54 8.58
N ARG A 77 20.81 22.19 7.38
CA ARG A 77 20.33 21.02 6.64
C ARG A 77 20.77 19.74 7.37
N GLU A 78 19.81 18.87 7.61
CA GLU A 78 20.08 17.51 8.11
C GLU A 78 20.98 16.76 7.13
N GLU A 79 21.74 15.79 7.63
CA GLU A 79 22.47 14.86 6.76
C GLU A 79 21.55 14.22 5.74
N THR A 80 22.06 14.02 4.52
CA THR A 80 21.30 13.34 3.46
C THR A 80 20.82 11.97 3.94
N PRO A 81 19.51 11.70 3.90
CA PRO A 81 18.93 10.41 4.29
C PRO A 81 19.66 9.24 3.63
N GLU A 82 19.80 8.15 4.35
CA GLU A 82 20.48 6.95 3.87
C GLU A 82 19.85 6.41 2.58
N ASP A 83 18.53 6.39 2.51
CA ASP A 83 17.78 5.96 1.31
C ASP A 83 18.15 6.79 0.08
N ILE A 84 18.39 8.09 0.23
CA ILE A 84 18.84 8.96 -0.87
C ILE A 84 20.29 8.63 -1.24
N ARG A 85 21.16 8.42 -0.24
CA ARG A 85 22.55 8.05 -0.52
C ARG A 85 22.68 6.73 -1.28
N LEU A 86 21.81 5.77 -0.98
CA LEU A 86 21.73 4.48 -1.68
C LEU A 86 21.09 4.62 -3.07
N ALA A 87 20.12 5.51 -3.24
CA ALA A 87 19.42 5.72 -4.50
C ALA A 87 20.25 6.44 -5.56
N VAL A 88 21.09 7.41 -5.15
CA VAL A 88 21.86 8.25 -6.09
C VAL A 88 22.76 7.46 -7.05
N PRO A 89 23.58 6.49 -6.61
CA PRO A 89 24.39 5.68 -7.52
C PRO A 89 23.54 4.93 -8.56
N ILE A 90 22.40 4.39 -8.13
CA ILE A 90 21.50 3.62 -8.99
C ILE A 90 20.81 4.55 -10.00
N ILE A 91 20.41 5.76 -9.59
CA ILE A 91 19.84 6.76 -10.49
C ILE A 91 20.88 7.15 -11.56
N LYS A 92 22.13 7.32 -11.17
CA LYS A 92 23.23 7.59 -12.13
C LYS A 92 23.43 6.44 -13.12
N ASP A 93 23.31 5.22 -12.64
CA ASP A 93 23.39 4.02 -13.50
C ASP A 93 22.25 3.95 -14.52
N ILE A 94 21.03 4.27 -14.08
CA ILE A 94 19.86 4.40 -14.95
C ILE A 94 20.09 5.52 -15.99
N LEU A 95 20.56 6.69 -15.61
CA LEU A 95 20.84 7.78 -16.52
C LEU A 95 21.91 7.39 -17.56
N SER A 96 22.93 6.67 -17.13
CA SER A 96 23.96 6.13 -18.02
C SER A 96 23.38 5.15 -19.03
N ALA A 97 22.44 4.28 -18.61
CA ALA A 97 21.75 3.36 -19.51
C ALA A 97 20.78 4.07 -20.49
N TYR A 98 20.32 5.27 -20.16
CA TYR A 98 19.59 6.15 -21.08
C TYR A 98 20.50 6.99 -21.96
N HIS A 99 21.82 6.87 -21.83
CA HIS A 99 22.82 7.74 -22.50
C HIS A 99 22.60 9.24 -22.19
N ILE A 100 22.10 9.56 -20.99
CA ILE A 100 21.84 10.93 -20.55
C ILE A 100 23.09 11.43 -19.81
N PRO A 101 23.72 12.55 -20.24
CA PRO A 101 24.87 13.13 -19.58
C PRO A 101 24.59 13.52 -18.13
N ILE A 102 25.49 13.12 -17.24
CA ILE A 102 25.53 13.50 -15.84
C ILE A 102 26.54 14.60 -15.66
N LEU A 103 26.07 15.75 -15.21
CA LEU A 103 26.91 16.93 -15.06
C LEU A 103 27.21 17.20 -13.58
N GLN A 104 28.49 17.30 -13.27
CA GLN A 104 29.00 17.63 -11.93
C GLN A 104 30.28 18.44 -12.04
N VAL A 105 30.42 19.47 -11.22
CA VAL A 105 31.63 20.30 -11.16
C VAL A 105 31.93 20.60 -9.70
N ASP A 106 33.17 20.34 -9.28
CA ASP A 106 33.64 20.61 -7.92
C ASP A 106 33.58 22.10 -7.61
N GLY A 107 33.07 22.44 -6.43
CA GLY A 107 32.93 23.81 -5.99
C GLY A 107 31.69 24.56 -6.46
N PHE A 108 30.83 23.93 -7.26
CA PHE A 108 29.60 24.53 -7.78
C PHE A 108 28.38 23.64 -7.48
N GLU A 109 27.20 24.26 -7.40
CA GLU A 109 25.93 23.55 -7.21
C GLU A 109 25.28 23.21 -8.58
N ALA A 110 24.32 22.33 -8.58
CA ALA A 110 23.59 21.95 -9.79
C ALA A 110 22.90 23.15 -10.47
N ASP A 111 22.43 24.11 -9.68
CA ASP A 111 21.82 25.34 -10.18
C ASP A 111 22.81 26.21 -10.96
N ASP A 112 24.07 26.32 -10.52
CA ASP A 112 25.14 27.06 -11.24
C ASP A 112 25.47 26.36 -12.56
N ILE A 113 25.56 25.04 -12.57
CA ILE A 113 25.83 24.25 -13.78
C ILE A 113 24.68 24.44 -14.78
N ILE A 114 23.43 24.27 -14.31
CA ILE A 114 22.23 24.47 -15.15
C ILE A 114 22.14 25.91 -15.65
N GLY A 115 22.41 26.90 -14.79
CA GLY A 115 22.43 28.31 -15.15
C GLY A 115 23.45 28.63 -16.27
N THR A 116 24.64 28.05 -16.20
CA THR A 116 25.67 28.21 -17.21
C THR A 116 25.28 27.61 -18.55
N ILE A 117 24.71 26.39 -18.55
CA ILE A 117 24.27 25.70 -19.77
C ILE A 117 23.07 26.38 -20.39
N ALA A 118 22.07 26.75 -19.55
CA ALA A 118 20.90 27.46 -20.01
C ALA A 118 21.22 28.79 -20.66
N HIS A 119 22.18 29.54 -20.09
CA HIS A 119 22.68 30.80 -20.68
C HIS A 119 23.33 30.57 -22.04
N LYS A 120 24.20 29.55 -22.17
CA LYS A 120 24.84 29.22 -23.46
C LYS A 120 23.81 28.75 -24.49
N ALA A 121 22.84 27.95 -24.09
CA ALA A 121 21.75 27.48 -24.93
C ALA A 121 20.86 28.65 -25.44
N ASP A 122 20.61 29.64 -24.59
CA ASP A 122 19.85 30.85 -24.97
C ASP A 122 20.58 31.65 -26.05
N LEU A 123 21.91 31.80 -25.91
CA LEU A 123 22.77 32.44 -26.91
C LEU A 123 22.78 31.69 -28.25
N GLU A 124 22.68 30.37 -28.24
CA GLU A 124 22.59 29.52 -29.43
C GLU A 124 21.17 29.39 -29.99
N GLY A 125 20.17 29.97 -29.33
CA GLY A 125 18.78 29.97 -29.78
C GLY A 125 18.02 28.68 -29.50
N ILE A 126 18.45 27.87 -28.54
CA ILE A 126 17.82 26.60 -28.12
C ILE A 126 16.77 26.89 -27.03
N ASP A 127 15.54 26.40 -27.25
CA ASP A 127 14.49 26.48 -26.23
C ASP A 127 14.82 25.55 -25.06
N THR A 128 15.06 26.13 -23.88
CA THR A 128 15.54 25.41 -22.69
C THR A 128 14.50 25.36 -21.59
N PHE A 129 14.33 24.17 -20.99
CA PHE A 129 13.40 23.91 -19.88
C PHE A 129 14.16 23.38 -18.68
N MET A 130 14.16 24.13 -17.58
CA MET A 130 14.79 23.75 -16.30
C MET A 130 13.79 23.00 -15.44
N VAL A 131 14.02 21.71 -15.25
CA VAL A 131 13.11 20.82 -14.49
C VAL A 131 13.49 20.85 -13.01
N THR A 132 12.86 21.75 -12.28
CA THR A 132 13.09 21.93 -10.85
C THR A 132 11.90 22.57 -10.15
N PRO A 133 11.58 22.20 -8.88
CA PRO A 133 10.63 22.92 -8.04
C PRO A 133 11.23 24.20 -7.40
N ASP A 134 12.54 24.37 -7.47
CA ASP A 134 13.26 25.46 -6.79
C ASP A 134 12.92 26.83 -7.38
N LYS A 135 12.59 27.77 -6.49
CA LYS A 135 12.20 29.13 -6.85
C LYS A 135 13.37 29.97 -7.36
N ASP A 136 14.59 29.63 -6.99
CA ASP A 136 15.79 30.44 -7.25
C ASP A 136 16.15 30.42 -8.73
N TYR A 137 15.78 29.38 -9.46
CA TYR A 137 15.88 29.29 -10.91
C TYR A 137 15.07 30.34 -11.69
N ALA A 138 14.11 31.00 -11.02
CA ALA A 138 13.31 32.05 -11.66
C ALA A 138 14.15 33.24 -12.15
N GLN A 139 15.34 33.46 -11.58
CA GLN A 139 16.30 34.48 -12.01
C GLN A 139 16.91 34.21 -13.39
N LEU A 140 16.90 32.94 -13.83
CA LEU A 140 17.46 32.49 -15.11
C LEU A 140 16.46 32.55 -16.27
N VAL A 141 15.19 32.85 -15.98
CA VAL A 141 14.11 32.77 -16.96
C VAL A 141 14.20 33.91 -17.98
N THR A 142 14.22 33.52 -19.26
CA THR A 142 14.18 34.41 -20.45
C THR A 142 13.03 33.97 -21.37
N ASP A 143 12.91 34.59 -22.54
CA ASP A 143 11.89 34.18 -23.53
C ASP A 143 12.11 32.74 -24.01
N ARG A 144 13.37 32.24 -24.04
CA ARG A 144 13.74 30.87 -24.42
C ARG A 144 14.00 29.94 -23.26
N VAL A 145 14.52 30.46 -22.16
CA VAL A 145 14.80 29.68 -20.96
C VAL A 145 13.61 29.74 -20.01
N LYS A 146 12.98 28.62 -19.73
CA LYS A 146 11.75 28.52 -18.92
C LYS A 146 11.91 27.53 -17.80
N MET A 147 11.25 27.77 -16.68
CA MET A 147 11.11 26.75 -15.64
C MET A 147 10.03 25.72 -16.04
N TYR A 148 10.35 24.44 -15.92
CA TYR A 148 9.41 23.33 -16.04
C TYR A 148 9.18 22.76 -14.65
N ARG A 149 8.18 23.29 -13.97
CA ARG A 149 7.98 23.09 -12.55
C ARG A 149 6.97 21.99 -12.28
N PRO A 150 7.35 20.92 -11.53
CA PRO A 150 6.41 19.89 -11.15
C PRO A 150 5.31 20.42 -10.22
N ARG A 151 4.04 20.15 -10.54
CA ARG A 151 2.88 20.52 -9.70
C ARG A 151 2.62 19.48 -8.62
N HIS A 152 2.05 19.93 -7.49
CA HIS A 152 1.49 19.02 -6.51
C HIS A 152 0.15 18.45 -7.03
N GLY A 153 0.04 17.11 -7.08
CA GLY A 153 -1.14 16.43 -7.63
C GLY A 153 -0.96 15.92 -9.06
N GLY A 154 0.24 16.07 -9.62
CA GLY A 154 0.64 15.58 -10.94
C GLY A 154 0.65 16.69 -12.01
N GLY A 155 1.43 16.43 -13.08
CA GLY A 155 1.66 17.39 -14.17
C GLY A 155 2.69 18.47 -13.83
N TYR A 156 2.90 19.35 -14.80
CA TYR A 156 3.90 20.41 -14.73
C TYR A 156 3.28 21.76 -15.11
N GLU A 157 3.92 22.84 -14.67
CA GLU A 157 3.66 24.19 -15.17
C GLU A 157 4.93 24.75 -15.82
N VAL A 158 4.75 25.40 -16.95
CA VAL A 158 5.82 26.15 -17.62
C VAL A 158 5.74 27.59 -17.17
N MET A 159 6.86 28.10 -16.64
CA MET A 159 6.94 29.50 -16.20
C MET A 159 7.94 30.25 -17.07
N GLY A 160 7.44 31.14 -17.90
CA GLY A 160 8.21 32.10 -18.63
C GLY A 160 8.31 33.47 -17.90
N PRO A 161 8.86 34.49 -18.52
CA PRO A 161 9.06 35.80 -17.89
C PRO A 161 7.77 36.40 -17.32
N LYS A 162 6.67 36.27 -18.05
CA LYS A 162 5.36 36.81 -17.62
C LYS A 162 4.87 36.14 -16.33
N GLU A 163 4.89 34.81 -16.29
CA GLU A 163 4.43 34.04 -15.14
C GLU A 163 5.31 34.28 -13.89
N VAL A 164 6.62 34.45 -14.07
CA VAL A 164 7.56 34.82 -13.01
C VAL A 164 7.24 36.22 -12.47
N CYS A 165 7.12 37.20 -13.34
CA CYS A 165 6.84 38.58 -12.93
C CYS A 165 5.46 38.70 -12.22
N GLU A 166 4.43 38.05 -12.73
CA GLU A 166 3.12 38.01 -12.10
C GLU A 166 3.16 37.34 -10.73
N LYS A 167 3.87 36.23 -10.62
CA LYS A 167 3.96 35.45 -9.36
C LYS A 167 4.64 36.22 -8.24
N TYR A 168 5.76 36.87 -8.54
CA TYR A 168 6.57 37.56 -7.53
C TYR A 168 6.24 39.07 -7.42
N GLY A 169 5.38 39.60 -8.28
CA GLY A 169 4.97 41.00 -8.27
C GLY A 169 6.12 41.95 -8.59
N ILE A 170 6.99 41.56 -9.54
CA ILE A 170 8.18 42.30 -10.00
C ILE A 170 8.06 42.67 -11.47
N ALA A 171 8.87 43.65 -11.93
CA ALA A 171 8.80 44.18 -13.30
C ALA A 171 9.62 43.34 -14.30
N SER A 172 10.65 42.65 -13.87
CA SER A 172 11.48 41.79 -14.72
C SER A 172 12.09 40.61 -13.93
N THR A 173 12.43 39.50 -14.63
CA THR A 173 13.06 38.31 -14.03
C THR A 173 14.44 38.60 -13.43
N ALA A 174 15.16 39.59 -13.93
CA ALA A 174 16.43 40.05 -13.36
C ALA A 174 16.30 40.52 -11.91
N GLN A 175 15.11 40.99 -11.51
CA GLN A 175 14.84 41.44 -10.13
C GLN A 175 14.65 40.29 -9.13
N VAL A 176 14.57 39.03 -9.58
CA VAL A 176 14.44 37.88 -8.70
C VAL A 176 15.63 37.78 -7.75
N ILE A 177 16.85 38.04 -8.22
CA ILE A 177 18.06 38.03 -7.40
C ILE A 177 17.95 39.06 -6.25
N ASP A 178 17.49 40.27 -6.59
CA ASP A 178 17.31 41.35 -5.60
C ASP A 178 16.17 41.02 -4.60
N LEU A 179 15.10 40.38 -5.09
CA LEU A 179 14.01 39.91 -4.24
C LEU A 179 14.51 38.90 -3.20
N LEU A 180 15.28 37.89 -3.65
CA LEU A 180 15.86 36.85 -2.81
C LEU A 180 16.88 37.43 -1.82
N GLY A 181 17.73 38.35 -2.28
CA GLY A 181 18.72 39.01 -1.43
C GLY A 181 18.09 39.84 -0.29
N LEU A 182 16.95 40.51 -0.54
CA LEU A 182 16.22 41.24 0.49
C LEU A 182 15.45 40.29 1.43
N MET A 183 14.84 39.26 0.89
CA MET A 183 13.99 38.35 1.64
C MET A 183 14.78 37.38 2.51
N GLY A 184 15.97 37.02 2.07
CA GLY A 184 16.75 35.92 2.63
C GLY A 184 16.11 34.56 2.35
N ASP A 185 16.75 33.50 2.80
CA ASP A 185 16.19 32.14 2.75
C ASP A 185 16.55 31.35 4.02
N SER A 186 15.53 30.94 4.75
CA SER A 186 15.69 30.12 5.95
C SER A 186 16.09 28.68 5.65
N ALA A 187 15.79 28.17 4.45
CA ALA A 187 16.15 26.82 4.05
C ALA A 187 17.65 26.70 3.73
N ASP A 188 18.22 27.76 3.16
CA ASP A 188 19.63 27.86 2.83
C ASP A 188 20.44 28.68 3.85
N ASN A 189 19.74 29.17 4.88
CA ASN A 189 20.30 29.86 6.02
C ASN A 189 21.09 31.14 5.66
N PHE A 190 20.55 31.97 4.77
CA PHE A 190 21.10 33.31 4.56
C PHE A 190 20.10 34.39 5.00
N PRO A 191 20.61 35.48 5.64
CA PRO A 191 19.78 36.30 6.56
C PRO A 191 18.77 37.23 5.90
N GLY A 192 19.10 37.79 4.74
CA GLY A 192 18.30 38.86 4.12
C GLY A 192 18.18 40.11 5.00
N CYS A 193 17.14 40.90 4.77
CA CYS A 193 16.80 42.04 5.61
C CYS A 193 15.79 41.59 6.71
N PRO A 194 16.09 41.68 8.01
CA PRO A 194 15.24 41.19 9.06
C PRO A 194 13.81 41.75 9.05
N GLY A 195 12.83 40.80 8.93
CA GLY A 195 11.40 41.15 8.88
C GLY A 195 10.93 41.74 7.56
N VAL A 196 11.70 41.54 6.48
CA VAL A 196 11.29 41.80 5.10
C VAL A 196 10.93 40.47 4.45
N GLY A 197 9.67 40.21 4.22
CA GLY A 197 9.18 39.06 3.47
C GLY A 197 8.90 39.42 2.01
N GLU A 198 8.51 38.41 1.21
CA GLU A 198 8.32 38.49 -0.26
C GLU A 198 7.54 39.72 -0.71
N LYS A 199 6.39 39.99 -0.13
CA LYS A 199 5.55 41.15 -0.52
C LYS A 199 6.21 42.51 -0.24
N THR A 200 7.01 42.58 0.85
CA THR A 200 7.70 43.81 1.23
C THR A 200 8.92 43.98 0.35
N ALA A 201 9.65 42.91 0.09
CA ALA A 201 10.78 42.93 -0.84
C ALA A 201 10.36 43.34 -2.24
N ALA A 202 9.27 42.76 -2.78
CA ALA A 202 8.72 43.17 -4.09
C ALA A 202 8.34 44.65 -4.16
N LYS A 203 7.73 45.21 -3.11
CA LYS A 203 7.43 46.65 -3.06
C LYS A 203 8.68 47.50 -3.10
N LEU A 204 9.73 47.12 -2.33
CA LEU A 204 10.98 47.87 -2.29
C LEU A 204 11.69 47.78 -3.66
N ILE A 205 11.73 46.60 -4.27
CA ILE A 205 12.34 46.42 -5.57
C ILE A 205 11.59 47.18 -6.67
N ASN A 206 10.25 47.17 -6.68
CA ASN A 206 9.48 47.96 -7.63
C ASN A 206 9.66 49.46 -7.42
N GLN A 207 9.89 49.95 -6.20
CA GLN A 207 10.12 51.37 -5.90
C GLN A 207 11.53 51.84 -6.28
N PHE A 208 12.56 51.02 -6.01
CA PHE A 208 13.96 51.42 -6.16
C PHE A 208 14.65 50.75 -7.36
N GLY A 209 14.04 49.77 -8.00
CA GLY A 209 14.55 49.04 -9.15
C GLY A 209 15.48 47.87 -8.80
N SER A 210 16.41 48.07 -7.86
CA SER A 210 17.36 47.05 -7.42
C SER A 210 17.79 47.26 -5.95
N ILE A 211 18.44 46.28 -5.37
CA ILE A 211 19.12 46.38 -4.04
C ILE A 211 20.14 47.49 -4.04
N ASP A 212 20.96 47.60 -5.09
CA ASP A 212 22.05 48.62 -5.16
C ASP A 212 21.47 50.02 -5.15
N SER A 213 20.38 50.28 -5.87
CA SER A 213 19.65 51.54 -5.88
C SER A 213 18.96 51.78 -4.53
N LEU A 214 18.38 50.77 -3.91
CA LEU A 214 17.78 50.89 -2.59
C LEU A 214 18.81 51.27 -1.53
N LEU A 215 19.95 50.59 -1.46
CA LEU A 215 21.01 50.88 -0.50
C LEU A 215 21.66 52.23 -0.70
N SER A 216 21.65 52.75 -1.94
CA SER A 216 22.19 54.09 -2.28
C SER A 216 21.16 55.22 -1.99
N SER A 217 19.89 54.87 -1.74
CA SER A 217 18.79 55.81 -1.57
C SER A 217 18.01 55.54 -0.28
N THR A 218 18.66 55.14 0.79
CA THR A 218 18.02 54.80 2.10
C THR A 218 17.40 56.02 2.76
N ASP A 219 17.78 57.22 2.38
CA ASP A 219 17.21 58.51 2.80
C ASP A 219 15.75 58.66 2.39
N GLN A 220 15.32 57.97 1.32
CA GLN A 220 13.94 57.95 0.89
C GLN A 220 13.02 57.01 1.70
N LEU A 221 13.60 56.14 2.50
CA LEU A 221 12.90 55.27 3.42
C LEU A 221 12.51 56.03 4.71
N LYS A 222 11.40 55.62 5.34
CA LYS A 222 10.90 56.25 6.57
C LYS A 222 10.77 55.28 7.71
N GLY A 223 11.00 55.74 8.94
CA GLY A 223 10.77 55.02 10.16
C GLY A 223 11.54 53.69 10.26
N LYS A 224 10.91 52.68 10.84
CA LYS A 224 11.54 51.35 11.11
C LYS A 224 12.08 50.65 9.85
N MET A 225 11.59 50.96 8.68
CA MET A 225 12.08 50.33 7.45
C MET A 225 13.48 50.84 7.08
N LYS A 226 13.72 52.16 7.28
CA LYS A 226 15.04 52.77 7.09
C LYS A 226 16.07 52.14 8.03
N GLU A 227 15.74 52.06 9.32
CA GLU A 227 16.59 51.47 10.35
C GLU A 227 16.95 50.00 10.04
N LYS A 228 15.97 49.22 9.57
CA LYS A 228 16.18 47.83 9.19
C LYS A 228 17.10 47.65 8.00
N VAL A 229 16.90 48.39 6.95
CA VAL A 229 17.72 48.31 5.75
C VAL A 229 19.12 48.80 6.00
N GLU A 230 19.29 49.95 6.69
CA GLU A 230 20.61 50.49 7.03
C GLU A 230 21.38 49.58 8.04
N GLY A 231 20.66 48.90 8.95
CA GLY A 231 21.26 47.97 9.89
C GLY A 231 21.64 46.61 9.30
N ALA A 232 21.12 46.27 8.11
CA ALA A 232 21.30 44.97 7.48
C ALA A 232 22.07 45.02 6.14
N VAL A 233 22.80 46.09 5.86
CA VAL A 233 23.46 46.32 4.55
C VAL A 233 24.36 45.14 4.16
N GLU A 234 25.21 44.65 5.07
CA GLU A 234 26.14 43.56 4.78
C GLU A 234 25.40 42.21 4.63
N ASP A 235 24.37 41.99 5.45
CA ASP A 235 23.54 40.80 5.34
C ASP A 235 22.77 40.76 4.01
N ILE A 236 22.24 41.89 3.54
CA ILE A 236 21.57 42.02 2.25
C ILE A 236 22.51 41.75 1.09
N LYS A 237 23.71 42.31 1.14
CA LYS A 237 24.73 42.09 0.09
C LYS A 237 25.19 40.63 0.07
N MET A 238 25.47 40.04 1.25
CA MET A 238 25.81 38.64 1.36
C MET A 238 24.70 37.74 0.83
N SER A 239 23.46 38.01 1.21
CA SER A 239 22.30 37.24 0.72
C SER A 239 22.11 37.37 -0.78
N LYS A 240 22.31 38.55 -1.36
CA LYS A 240 22.29 38.72 -2.82
C LYS A 240 23.40 37.88 -3.49
N TYR A 241 24.60 37.87 -2.92
CA TYR A 241 25.72 37.07 -3.42
C TYR A 241 25.41 35.57 -3.37
N LEU A 242 24.91 35.09 -2.25
CA LEU A 242 24.57 33.67 -2.04
C LEU A 242 23.42 33.20 -2.91
N ALA A 243 22.40 34.05 -3.13
CA ALA A 243 21.24 33.76 -3.96
C ALA A 243 21.53 33.81 -5.47
N THR A 244 22.67 34.42 -5.89
CA THR A 244 23.01 34.57 -7.31
C THR A 244 23.51 33.25 -7.88
N ILE A 245 22.82 32.73 -8.88
CA ILE A 245 23.24 31.55 -9.65
C ILE A 245 24.30 31.96 -10.66
N ARG A 246 25.44 31.25 -10.62
CA ARG A 246 26.55 31.51 -11.53
C ARG A 246 26.21 30.99 -12.92
N GLN A 247 26.68 31.74 -13.95
CA GLN A 247 26.50 31.41 -15.36
C GLN A 247 27.82 31.25 -16.11
N ASP A 248 28.92 31.15 -15.36
CA ASP A 248 30.30 31.08 -15.83
C ASP A 248 31.07 29.89 -15.28
N VAL A 249 30.35 28.81 -14.88
CA VAL A 249 30.96 27.56 -14.37
C VAL A 249 31.83 26.91 -15.46
N PRO A 250 33.04 26.43 -15.11
CA PRO A 250 33.91 25.75 -16.05
C PRO A 250 33.47 24.32 -16.33
N VAL A 251 32.21 24.15 -16.74
CA VAL A 251 31.63 22.87 -17.11
C VAL A 251 32.03 22.55 -18.57
N SER A 252 32.59 21.36 -18.76
CA SER A 252 32.83 20.81 -20.11
C SER A 252 31.61 20.08 -20.59
N PHE A 253 31.04 20.51 -21.71
CA PHE A 253 29.86 19.86 -22.31
C PHE A 253 29.80 20.20 -23.81
N SER A 254 29.05 19.36 -24.52
CA SER A 254 28.62 19.60 -25.90
C SER A 254 27.10 19.34 -26.01
N PHE A 255 26.40 20.19 -26.73
CA PHE A 255 24.97 19.93 -27.00
C PHE A 255 24.76 18.65 -27.81
N ASP A 256 25.74 18.25 -28.66
CA ASP A 256 25.67 16.96 -29.37
C ASP A 256 25.67 15.76 -28.41
N GLU A 257 26.40 15.83 -27.31
CA GLU A 257 26.41 14.77 -26.27
C GLU A 257 25.10 14.71 -25.47
N MET A 258 24.33 15.78 -25.45
CA MET A 258 23.04 15.86 -24.77
C MET A 258 21.87 15.37 -25.63
N LYS A 259 22.10 15.01 -26.91
CA LYS A 259 21.03 14.48 -27.76
C LYS A 259 20.41 13.24 -27.15
N VAL A 260 19.08 13.21 -27.11
CA VAL A 260 18.36 12.04 -26.63
C VAL A 260 18.51 10.88 -27.60
N ASN A 261 19.12 9.81 -27.12
CA ASN A 261 19.38 8.59 -27.87
C ASN A 261 18.43 7.47 -27.42
N GLU A 262 18.32 6.39 -28.21
CA GLU A 262 17.64 5.17 -27.78
C GLU A 262 18.39 4.61 -26.58
N PRO A 263 17.66 4.21 -25.52
CA PRO A 263 18.30 3.70 -24.32
C PRO A 263 18.87 2.30 -24.51
N ASP A 264 19.84 1.93 -23.69
CA ASP A 264 20.28 0.54 -23.53
C ASP A 264 19.20 -0.24 -22.79
N GLU A 265 18.26 -0.82 -23.59
CA GLU A 265 17.11 -1.55 -23.04
C GLU A 265 17.54 -2.79 -22.22
N VAL A 266 18.66 -3.42 -22.57
CA VAL A 266 19.15 -4.60 -21.83
C VAL A 266 19.59 -4.18 -20.44
N ARG A 267 20.43 -3.16 -20.34
CA ARG A 267 20.92 -2.65 -19.06
C ARG A 267 19.80 -2.08 -18.21
N LEU A 268 18.86 -1.34 -18.79
CA LEU A 268 17.69 -0.84 -18.05
C LEU A 268 16.83 -1.99 -17.51
N ARG A 269 16.62 -3.04 -18.30
CA ARG A 269 15.86 -4.22 -17.86
C ARG A 269 16.54 -4.89 -16.67
N GLU A 270 17.85 -5.03 -16.70
CA GLU A 270 18.63 -5.57 -15.58
C GLU A 270 18.47 -4.74 -14.32
N ILE A 271 18.63 -3.40 -14.43
CA ILE A 271 18.50 -2.49 -13.30
C ILE A 271 17.07 -2.54 -12.74
N PHE A 272 16.04 -2.49 -13.60
CA PHE A 272 14.64 -2.54 -13.18
C PHE A 272 14.26 -3.89 -12.58
N THR A 273 14.81 -4.98 -13.06
CA THR A 273 14.64 -6.31 -12.47
C THR A 273 15.23 -6.36 -11.06
N LYS A 274 16.47 -5.87 -10.86
CA LYS A 274 17.11 -5.78 -9.53
C LYS A 274 16.32 -4.91 -8.54
N LEU A 275 15.62 -3.90 -9.05
CA LEU A 275 14.78 -2.98 -8.27
C LEU A 275 13.33 -3.47 -8.11
N GLU A 276 12.94 -4.54 -8.82
CA GLU A 276 11.57 -5.08 -8.87
C GLU A 276 10.56 -4.08 -9.48
N PHE A 277 10.99 -3.35 -10.51
CA PHE A 277 10.19 -2.33 -11.21
C PHE A 277 9.46 -2.88 -12.44
N LYS A 278 8.77 -4.02 -12.31
CA LYS A 278 8.11 -4.71 -13.43
C LYS A 278 7.17 -3.79 -14.23
N SER A 279 6.22 -3.14 -13.58
CA SER A 279 5.27 -2.24 -14.25
C SER A 279 5.93 -1.02 -14.91
N LEU A 280 7.08 -0.58 -14.40
CA LEU A 280 7.86 0.49 -14.99
C LEU A 280 8.61 0.00 -16.22
N ALA A 281 9.22 -1.18 -16.15
CA ALA A 281 9.89 -1.84 -17.26
C ALA A 281 8.92 -2.08 -18.42
N ASP A 282 7.75 -2.64 -18.18
CA ASP A 282 6.72 -2.90 -19.20
C ASP A 282 6.23 -1.63 -19.89
N ARG A 283 6.21 -0.52 -19.18
CA ARG A 283 5.77 0.77 -19.72
C ARG A 283 6.85 1.49 -20.53
N ILE A 284 8.13 1.34 -20.16
CA ILE A 284 9.26 2.07 -20.74
C ILE A 284 9.94 1.27 -21.84
N LEU A 285 10.12 -0.04 -21.62
CA LEU A 285 10.88 -0.90 -22.55
C LEU A 285 9.94 -1.54 -23.56
N LYS A 286 10.32 -1.55 -24.81
CA LYS A 286 9.57 -2.25 -25.84
C LYS A 286 9.56 -3.75 -25.52
N LYS A 287 8.39 -4.43 -25.64
CA LYS A 287 8.35 -5.88 -25.54
C LYS A 287 9.33 -6.47 -26.56
N PRO A 288 10.17 -7.45 -26.19
CA PRO A 288 11.09 -8.04 -27.15
C PRO A 288 10.27 -8.63 -28.31
N VAL A 289 10.44 -8.08 -29.50
CA VAL A 289 9.91 -8.64 -30.71
C VAL A 289 10.69 -9.93 -30.96
N GLN A 290 10.04 -11.07 -30.79
CA GLN A 290 10.60 -12.35 -31.18
C GLN A 290 10.87 -12.31 -32.69
N LYS A 291 12.09 -11.97 -33.07
CA LYS A 291 12.57 -12.27 -34.41
C LYS A 291 12.75 -13.79 -34.51
N GLN A 292 11.78 -14.46 -35.14
CA GLN A 292 12.01 -15.79 -35.67
C GLN A 292 13.18 -15.72 -36.65
N LYS A 293 14.37 -16.01 -36.18
CA LYS A 293 15.48 -16.40 -37.04
C LYS A 293 15.42 -17.91 -37.15
N SER A 294 14.95 -18.34 -38.31
CA SER A 294 15.28 -19.67 -38.83
C SER A 294 16.80 -19.76 -38.90
N VAL A 295 17.41 -20.49 -38.01
CA VAL A 295 18.84 -20.75 -38.03
C VAL A 295 19.03 -22.02 -38.80
N ASN A 296 19.48 -21.88 -40.07
CA ASN A 296 20.21 -22.93 -40.77
C ASN A 296 21.52 -23.16 -40.00
N LEU A 297 21.65 -24.35 -39.41
CA LEU A 297 22.92 -24.82 -38.88
C LEU A 297 23.89 -25.02 -40.06
N GLN A 298 24.95 -24.24 -40.07
CA GLN A 298 26.18 -24.62 -40.69
C GLN A 298 27.32 -24.37 -39.69
N LEU A 299 27.96 -25.49 -39.31
CA LEU A 299 29.14 -25.50 -38.48
C LEU A 299 30.26 -24.69 -39.10
N ASP A 300 30.89 -23.82 -38.36
CA ASP A 300 32.30 -23.46 -38.52
C ASP A 300 33.04 -23.65 -37.20
N LEU A 301 33.83 -24.69 -37.19
CA LEU A 301 34.90 -24.96 -36.25
C LEU A 301 36.12 -24.10 -36.65
N PHE A 302 36.82 -23.60 -35.63
CA PHE A 302 38.14 -22.96 -35.62
C PHE A 302 38.18 -21.45 -35.56
N ALA A 303 38.38 -20.97 -34.33
CA ALA A 303 39.33 -19.92 -34.04
C ALA A 303 39.83 -20.03 -32.57
N GLU A 304 41.13 -20.20 -32.46
CA GLU A 304 41.86 -20.32 -31.20
C GLU A 304 42.08 -19.02 -30.47
N ASN A 305 41.75 -18.99 -29.19
CA ASN A 305 42.53 -18.60 -27.97
C ASN A 305 43.13 -17.19 -27.79
N PRO A 306 43.55 -16.90 -26.53
CA PRO A 306 42.77 -16.08 -25.58
C PRO A 306 43.62 -14.91 -25.07
N THR A 307 43.03 -13.91 -24.51
CA THR A 307 43.68 -13.06 -23.49
C THR A 307 42.72 -12.65 -22.38
N ASP A 308 43.18 -12.82 -21.17
CA ASP A 308 42.64 -12.54 -19.88
C ASP A 308 41.88 -11.22 -19.76
N GLY A 309 40.67 -11.33 -19.16
CA GLY A 309 39.92 -10.25 -18.58
C GLY A 309 38.71 -10.84 -17.87
N GLN A 310 38.84 -11.06 -16.59
CA GLN A 310 37.75 -11.60 -15.74
C GLN A 310 36.51 -10.73 -15.85
N ASP A 311 35.56 -11.12 -16.65
CA ASP A 311 34.15 -10.72 -16.53
C ASP A 311 33.45 -11.62 -15.51
N LEU A 312 33.53 -11.24 -14.24
CA LEU A 312 32.80 -11.85 -13.14
C LEU A 312 31.40 -11.26 -12.99
N PHE A 313 30.57 -11.30 -14.01
CA PHE A 313 29.11 -11.11 -13.86
C PHE A 313 28.39 -11.71 -15.08
N GLU A 314 28.27 -13.02 -15.13
CA GLU A 314 27.22 -13.65 -15.91
C GLU A 314 25.87 -13.26 -15.29
N ASN A 315 25.09 -12.46 -16.02
CA ASN A 315 23.69 -12.24 -15.69
C ASN A 315 22.94 -13.54 -15.92
N PRO A 316 22.26 -14.14 -14.93
CA PRO A 316 21.39 -15.26 -15.17
C PRO A 316 20.23 -14.79 -16.04
N THR A 317 20.20 -15.17 -17.29
CA THR A 317 18.98 -15.11 -18.10
C THR A 317 17.92 -15.94 -17.40
N LEU A 318 16.72 -15.36 -17.17
CA LEU A 318 15.63 -16.10 -16.53
C LEU A 318 15.37 -17.39 -17.34
N GLU A 319 15.28 -18.50 -16.65
CA GLU A 319 14.85 -19.75 -17.24
C GLU A 319 13.40 -19.61 -17.75
N THR A 320 13.07 -20.21 -18.86
CA THR A 320 11.70 -20.26 -19.43
C THR A 320 11.37 -21.71 -19.76
N PHE A 321 10.11 -21.99 -20.08
CA PHE A 321 9.75 -23.33 -20.55
C PHE A 321 10.69 -23.83 -21.66
N GLN A 322 11.01 -22.99 -22.66
CA GLN A 322 11.86 -23.33 -23.81
C GLN A 322 13.32 -23.62 -23.43
N THR A 323 13.81 -23.04 -22.33
CA THR A 323 15.21 -23.17 -21.89
C THR A 323 15.39 -24.14 -20.71
N SER A 324 14.31 -24.48 -20.01
CA SER A 324 14.34 -25.30 -18.80
C SER A 324 14.58 -26.79 -19.03
N GLY A 325 14.29 -27.24 -20.26
CA GLY A 325 14.27 -28.67 -20.59
C GLY A 325 13.09 -29.43 -19.95
N ALA A 326 12.06 -28.71 -19.47
CA ALA A 326 10.87 -29.30 -18.90
C ALA A 326 10.08 -30.12 -19.95
N LYS A 327 9.47 -31.20 -19.50
CA LYS A 327 8.65 -32.10 -20.31
C LYS A 327 7.21 -32.00 -19.82
N TYR A 328 6.35 -31.43 -20.69
CA TYR A 328 4.93 -31.31 -20.39
C TYR A 328 4.12 -32.18 -21.33
N HIS A 329 3.16 -32.91 -20.76
CA HIS A 329 2.38 -33.94 -21.44
C HIS A 329 0.91 -33.50 -21.55
N LEU A 330 0.35 -33.65 -22.73
CA LEU A 330 -1.08 -33.44 -22.97
C LEU A 330 -1.81 -34.79 -22.92
N ILE A 331 -2.83 -34.87 -22.05
CA ILE A 331 -3.70 -36.05 -21.89
C ILE A 331 -5.09 -35.69 -22.40
N GLU A 332 -5.53 -36.39 -23.43
CA GLU A 332 -6.84 -36.20 -24.06
C GLU A 332 -7.74 -37.43 -23.98
N THR A 333 -7.15 -38.61 -23.64
CA THR A 333 -7.90 -39.85 -23.57
C THR A 333 -8.14 -40.29 -22.14
N GLU A 334 -9.24 -41.00 -21.92
CA GLU A 334 -9.58 -41.56 -20.61
C GLU A 334 -8.56 -42.59 -20.13
N GLU A 335 -8.03 -43.45 -21.09
CA GLU A 335 -7.02 -44.46 -20.80
C GLU A 335 -5.71 -43.83 -20.28
N ASP A 336 -5.24 -42.75 -20.90
CA ASP A 336 -4.04 -42.06 -20.47
C ASP A 336 -4.27 -41.33 -19.14
N ALA A 337 -5.48 -40.81 -18.89
CA ALA A 337 -5.86 -40.19 -17.61
C ALA A 337 -5.87 -41.26 -16.48
N GLU A 338 -6.39 -42.47 -16.72
CA GLU A 338 -6.34 -43.57 -15.76
C GLU A 338 -4.89 -43.97 -15.42
N GLN A 339 -4.02 -44.10 -16.44
CA GLN A 339 -2.61 -44.41 -16.25
C GLN A 339 -1.90 -43.29 -15.42
N LEU A 340 -2.18 -42.03 -15.70
CA LEU A 340 -1.67 -40.92 -14.91
C LEU A 340 -2.16 -40.99 -13.45
N SER A 341 -3.44 -41.28 -13.23
CA SER A 341 -4.01 -41.40 -11.88
C SER A 341 -3.34 -42.55 -11.11
N GLU A 342 -3.08 -43.69 -11.75
CA GLU A 342 -2.33 -44.81 -11.15
C GLU A 342 -0.91 -44.43 -10.77
N LEU A 343 -0.23 -43.64 -11.58
CA LEU A 343 1.09 -43.08 -11.26
C LEU A 343 1.00 -42.14 -10.03
N LEU A 344 0.09 -41.16 -10.05
CA LEU A 344 -0.03 -40.12 -9.01
C LEU A 344 -0.36 -40.72 -7.63
N VAL A 345 -1.18 -41.75 -7.53
CA VAL A 345 -1.50 -42.38 -6.24
C VAL A 345 -0.29 -43.08 -5.60
N THR A 346 0.78 -43.35 -6.32
CA THR A 346 2.03 -43.88 -5.77
C THR A 346 2.94 -42.81 -5.19
N LYS A 347 2.64 -41.53 -5.39
CA LYS A 347 3.49 -40.42 -4.99
C LYS A 347 3.08 -39.88 -3.62
N GLN A 348 4.05 -39.38 -2.87
CA GLN A 348 3.80 -38.74 -1.56
C GLN A 348 3.35 -37.27 -1.70
N ILE A 349 3.78 -36.62 -2.77
CA ILE A 349 3.52 -35.21 -3.06
C ILE A 349 3.03 -35.09 -4.49
N VAL A 350 1.89 -34.41 -4.66
CA VAL A 350 1.33 -34.10 -5.97
C VAL A 350 0.94 -32.62 -5.98
N SER A 351 1.57 -31.87 -6.87
CA SER A 351 1.13 -30.50 -7.20
C SER A 351 0.00 -30.60 -8.21
N PHE A 352 -0.99 -29.73 -8.06
CA PHE A 352 -2.13 -29.65 -8.99
C PHE A 352 -2.61 -28.21 -9.15
N ASP A 353 -3.26 -27.95 -10.25
CA ASP A 353 -3.94 -26.72 -10.57
C ASP A 353 -5.18 -27.00 -11.43
N THR A 354 -6.14 -26.07 -11.50
CA THR A 354 -7.37 -26.21 -12.28
C THR A 354 -7.51 -25.06 -13.28
N GLU A 355 -7.73 -25.42 -14.55
CA GLU A 355 -8.11 -24.44 -15.58
C GLU A 355 -9.64 -24.36 -15.68
N THR A 356 -10.17 -23.15 -15.71
CA THR A 356 -11.61 -22.94 -15.58
C THR A 356 -12.15 -21.85 -16.50
N THR A 357 -13.48 -21.77 -16.57
CA THR A 357 -14.20 -20.77 -17.38
C THR A 357 -14.42 -19.44 -16.66
N SER A 358 -14.24 -19.38 -15.33
CA SER A 358 -14.60 -18.21 -14.49
C SER A 358 -13.68 -18.08 -13.30
N VAL A 359 -13.42 -16.85 -12.87
CA VAL A 359 -12.75 -16.57 -11.58
C VAL A 359 -13.67 -16.77 -10.35
N CYS A 360 -14.99 -16.90 -10.57
CA CYS A 360 -15.94 -17.27 -9.52
C CYS A 360 -16.01 -18.79 -9.42
N ALA A 361 -15.40 -19.37 -8.39
CA ALA A 361 -15.28 -20.81 -8.22
C ALA A 361 -16.63 -21.56 -8.18
N ILE A 362 -17.69 -20.91 -7.73
CA ILE A 362 -19.03 -21.50 -7.60
C ILE A 362 -19.64 -21.78 -8.98
N ASP A 363 -19.48 -20.85 -9.91
CA ASP A 363 -20.03 -20.92 -11.26
C ASP A 363 -19.02 -21.44 -12.29
N ALA A 364 -17.78 -21.71 -11.87
CA ALA A 364 -16.71 -22.13 -12.75
C ALA A 364 -16.92 -23.57 -13.23
N GLU A 365 -16.74 -23.77 -14.54
CA GLU A 365 -16.61 -25.07 -15.15
C GLU A 365 -15.15 -25.39 -15.41
N LEU A 366 -14.77 -26.65 -15.20
CA LEU A 366 -13.42 -27.13 -15.47
C LEU A 366 -13.15 -27.20 -16.96
N VAL A 367 -12.02 -26.65 -17.38
CA VAL A 367 -11.46 -26.76 -18.72
C VAL A 367 -10.35 -27.81 -18.74
N GLY A 368 -9.62 -27.96 -17.66
CA GLY A 368 -8.57 -28.94 -17.50
C GLY A 368 -8.08 -29.07 -16.08
N LEU A 369 -7.29 -30.11 -15.85
CA LEU A 369 -6.57 -30.42 -14.62
C LEU A 369 -5.09 -30.55 -14.94
N SER A 370 -4.24 -29.94 -14.15
CA SER A 370 -2.80 -30.13 -14.29
C SER A 370 -2.18 -30.75 -13.06
N PHE A 371 -1.12 -31.54 -13.25
CA PHE A 371 -0.45 -32.25 -12.18
C PHE A 371 1.06 -32.25 -12.39
N ALA A 372 1.81 -32.17 -11.29
CA ALA A 372 3.24 -32.45 -11.26
C ALA A 372 3.60 -33.20 -9.97
N CYS A 373 4.50 -34.16 -10.08
CA CYS A 373 5.03 -34.92 -8.93
C CYS A 373 6.56 -34.96 -8.91
N GLU A 374 7.19 -34.49 -9.95
CA GLU A 374 8.64 -34.32 -10.11
C GLU A 374 8.89 -32.98 -10.80
N GLU A 375 9.98 -32.29 -10.43
CA GLU A 375 10.32 -31.02 -11.07
C GLU A 375 10.61 -31.19 -12.55
N LYS A 376 10.14 -30.23 -13.35
CA LYS A 376 10.30 -30.21 -14.82
C LYS A 376 9.55 -31.32 -15.56
N GLU A 377 8.61 -32.00 -14.90
CA GLU A 377 7.70 -32.95 -15.52
C GLU A 377 6.27 -32.74 -15.02
N ALA A 378 5.36 -32.45 -15.94
CA ALA A 378 3.97 -32.16 -15.60
C ALA A 378 3.00 -32.62 -16.70
N TRP A 379 1.76 -32.80 -16.32
CA TRP A 379 0.68 -33.31 -17.19
C TRP A 379 -0.51 -32.35 -17.14
N TYR A 380 -1.07 -32.09 -18.30
CA TYR A 380 -2.35 -31.40 -18.42
C TYR A 380 -3.39 -32.37 -18.98
N VAL A 381 -4.49 -32.56 -18.28
CA VAL A 381 -5.64 -33.36 -18.61
C VAL A 381 -6.74 -32.45 -19.14
N ALA A 382 -7.03 -32.54 -20.43
CA ALA A 382 -8.11 -31.80 -21.04
C ALA A 382 -9.48 -32.35 -20.57
N VAL A 383 -10.27 -31.51 -19.95
CA VAL A 383 -11.61 -31.89 -19.46
C VAL A 383 -12.68 -31.51 -20.49
N PRO A 384 -13.51 -32.48 -20.95
CA PRO A 384 -14.58 -32.22 -21.89
C PRO A 384 -15.58 -31.18 -21.42
N ALA A 385 -16.22 -30.45 -22.35
CA ALA A 385 -17.19 -29.42 -22.02
C ALA A 385 -18.53 -29.98 -21.53
N GLU A 386 -18.86 -31.21 -21.96
CA GLU A 386 -20.09 -31.86 -21.57
C GLU A 386 -20.00 -32.32 -20.10
N ARG A 387 -20.95 -31.93 -19.29
CA ARG A 387 -20.92 -32.11 -17.82
C ARG A 387 -20.70 -33.54 -17.38
N GLU A 388 -21.43 -34.48 -17.95
CA GLU A 388 -21.38 -35.90 -17.58
C GLU A 388 -20.00 -36.48 -17.87
N GLN A 389 -19.40 -36.10 -19.03
CA GLN A 389 -18.05 -36.51 -19.40
C GLN A 389 -16.98 -35.84 -18.52
N ALA A 390 -17.16 -34.56 -18.22
CA ALA A 390 -16.27 -33.83 -17.31
C ALA A 390 -16.23 -34.49 -15.91
N GLU A 391 -17.39 -34.86 -15.36
CA GLU A 391 -17.47 -35.57 -14.08
C GLU A 391 -16.75 -36.93 -14.13
N LYS A 392 -16.84 -37.63 -15.25
CA LYS A 392 -16.14 -38.91 -15.43
C LYS A 392 -14.62 -38.71 -15.39
N TYR A 393 -14.09 -37.73 -16.13
CA TYR A 393 -12.64 -37.44 -16.14
C TYR A 393 -12.14 -36.98 -14.77
N VAL A 394 -12.88 -36.12 -14.08
CA VAL A 394 -12.50 -35.64 -12.73
C VAL A 394 -12.51 -36.78 -11.72
N ASN A 395 -13.47 -37.69 -11.81
CA ASN A 395 -13.59 -38.83 -10.90
C ASN A 395 -12.45 -39.85 -11.05
N ILE A 396 -11.72 -39.90 -12.18
CA ILE A 396 -10.52 -40.71 -12.34
C ILE A 396 -9.47 -40.31 -11.28
N PHE A 397 -9.37 -39.00 -10.97
CA PHE A 397 -8.39 -38.46 -10.03
C PHE A 397 -8.93 -38.35 -8.58
N LYS A 398 -10.15 -38.80 -8.31
CA LYS A 398 -10.74 -38.78 -6.95
C LYS A 398 -9.86 -39.42 -5.89
N LYS A 399 -9.19 -40.52 -6.23
CA LYS A 399 -8.27 -41.23 -5.33
C LYS A 399 -7.07 -40.37 -4.95
N VAL A 400 -6.58 -39.52 -5.83
CA VAL A 400 -5.47 -38.60 -5.58
C VAL A 400 -5.92 -37.46 -4.65
N TYR A 401 -7.02 -36.79 -5.00
CA TYR A 401 -7.52 -35.65 -4.25
C TYR A 401 -8.01 -36.03 -2.82
N GLU A 402 -8.66 -37.16 -2.68
CA GLU A 402 -9.25 -37.59 -1.40
C GLU A 402 -8.30 -38.46 -0.54
N SER A 403 -7.06 -38.74 -1.01
CA SER A 403 -6.08 -39.47 -0.23
C SER A 403 -5.60 -38.67 0.99
N PRO A 404 -5.62 -39.27 2.19
CA PRO A 404 -5.01 -38.63 3.36
C PRO A 404 -3.48 -38.81 3.43
N GLU A 405 -2.89 -39.60 2.52
CA GLU A 405 -1.48 -39.91 2.50
C GLU A 405 -0.68 -39.03 1.52
N ILE A 406 -1.36 -38.47 0.52
CA ILE A 406 -0.74 -37.60 -0.49
C ILE A 406 -0.83 -36.15 -0.02
N ILE A 407 0.28 -35.43 -0.03
CA ILE A 407 0.32 -33.98 0.16
C ILE A 407 -0.09 -33.34 -1.16
N LYS A 408 -1.25 -32.66 -1.18
CA LYS A 408 -1.71 -31.88 -2.32
C LYS A 408 -1.16 -30.47 -2.24
N VAL A 409 -0.35 -30.09 -3.22
CA VAL A 409 0.30 -28.78 -3.33
C VAL A 409 -0.45 -27.94 -4.37
N GLY A 410 -0.74 -26.70 -4.04
CA GLY A 410 -1.37 -25.74 -4.97
C GLY A 410 -0.95 -24.32 -4.72
N GLN A 411 -1.33 -23.43 -5.62
CA GLN A 411 -1.19 -21.99 -5.52
C GLN A 411 -2.57 -21.37 -5.35
N ASN A 412 -2.90 -20.83 -4.17
CA ASN A 412 -4.27 -20.41 -3.84
C ASN A 412 -5.28 -21.57 -3.94
N VAL A 413 -4.88 -22.70 -3.37
CA VAL A 413 -5.58 -23.98 -3.46
C VAL A 413 -7.05 -23.92 -3.00
N LYS A 414 -7.43 -22.91 -2.25
CA LYS A 414 -8.82 -22.65 -1.84
C LYS A 414 -9.76 -22.54 -3.04
N TYR A 415 -9.34 -21.90 -4.12
CA TYR A 415 -10.10 -21.78 -5.35
C TYR A 415 -10.33 -23.16 -5.99
N ASP A 416 -9.28 -23.94 -6.14
CA ASP A 416 -9.33 -25.28 -6.76
C ASP A 416 -10.20 -26.26 -5.97
N ILE A 417 -10.11 -26.21 -4.65
CA ILE A 417 -10.99 -27.00 -3.75
C ILE A 417 -12.46 -26.71 -4.02
N GLN A 418 -12.82 -25.43 -4.17
CA GLN A 418 -14.20 -25.05 -4.44
C GLN A 418 -14.67 -25.48 -5.82
N VAL A 419 -13.83 -25.35 -6.84
CA VAL A 419 -14.13 -25.83 -8.22
C VAL A 419 -14.32 -27.33 -8.25
N LEU A 420 -13.40 -28.09 -7.66
CA LEU A 420 -13.46 -29.55 -7.60
C LEU A 420 -14.71 -30.04 -6.83
N LYS A 421 -15.15 -29.29 -5.83
CA LYS A 421 -16.38 -29.57 -5.09
C LYS A 421 -17.64 -29.50 -5.99
N ASN A 422 -17.62 -28.66 -7.04
CA ASN A 422 -18.70 -28.64 -8.05
C ASN A 422 -18.83 -29.98 -8.77
N TYR A 423 -17.80 -30.80 -8.80
CA TYR A 423 -17.73 -32.14 -9.44
C TYR A 423 -17.78 -33.29 -8.41
N GLY A 424 -18.16 -33.03 -7.17
CA GLY A 424 -18.30 -34.05 -6.14
C GLY A 424 -16.98 -34.58 -5.58
N ILE A 425 -15.89 -33.84 -5.74
CA ILE A 425 -14.58 -34.16 -5.16
C ILE A 425 -14.40 -33.37 -3.85
N GLU A 426 -14.03 -34.06 -2.78
CA GLU A 426 -13.65 -33.46 -1.52
C GLU A 426 -12.13 -33.59 -1.35
N VAL A 427 -11.40 -32.49 -1.60
CA VAL A 427 -9.94 -32.49 -1.45
C VAL A 427 -9.59 -32.58 0.02
N LYS A 428 -8.96 -33.68 0.42
CA LYS A 428 -8.62 -33.97 1.82
C LYS A 428 -7.20 -33.50 2.17
N ALA A 429 -7.02 -33.13 3.43
CA ALA A 429 -5.67 -32.91 3.97
C ALA A 429 -4.79 -34.18 3.81
N PRO A 430 -3.45 -34.04 3.77
CA PRO A 430 -2.69 -32.81 3.96
C PRO A 430 -2.65 -31.93 2.69
N LEU A 431 -2.72 -30.62 2.93
CA LEU A 431 -2.64 -29.56 1.90
C LEU A 431 -1.40 -28.70 2.10
N TRP A 432 -0.88 -28.16 1.00
CA TRP A 432 0.24 -27.23 1.02
C TRP A 432 0.03 -26.11 0.00
N ASP A 433 -0.02 -24.85 0.43
CA ASP A 433 -0.29 -23.70 -0.43
C ASP A 433 0.94 -22.79 -0.52
N THR A 434 1.46 -22.60 -1.74
CA THR A 434 2.66 -21.78 -2.00
C THR A 434 2.43 -20.30 -1.70
N MET A 435 1.23 -19.79 -1.95
CA MET A 435 0.86 -18.40 -1.66
C MET A 435 0.88 -18.12 -0.15
N ILE A 436 0.31 -19.03 0.64
CA ILE A 436 0.28 -18.91 2.11
C ILE A 436 1.68 -19.05 2.70
N ALA A 437 2.47 -20.02 2.22
CA ALA A 437 3.84 -20.20 2.68
C ALA A 437 4.70 -18.96 2.41
N HIS A 438 4.63 -18.40 1.20
CA HIS A 438 5.36 -17.19 0.86
C HIS A 438 4.90 -15.98 1.70
N TYR A 439 3.60 -15.84 1.92
CA TYR A 439 3.06 -14.79 2.77
C TYR A 439 3.59 -14.86 4.22
N LEU A 440 3.74 -16.04 4.80
CA LEU A 440 4.29 -16.19 6.15
C LEU A 440 5.80 -15.87 6.21
N ILE A 441 6.53 -16.18 5.14
CA ILE A 441 7.95 -15.85 5.01
C ILE A 441 8.16 -14.36 4.76
N ASN A 442 7.35 -13.75 3.86
CA ASN A 442 7.47 -12.38 3.38
C ASN A 442 6.14 -11.61 3.41
N PRO A 443 5.56 -11.34 4.59
CA PRO A 443 4.30 -10.61 4.67
C PRO A 443 4.43 -9.20 4.09
N GLY A 444 3.45 -8.80 3.27
CA GLY A 444 3.41 -7.50 2.60
C GLY A 444 4.03 -7.48 1.20
N ARG A 445 4.40 -8.64 0.66
CA ARG A 445 4.83 -8.81 -0.73
C ARG A 445 3.75 -9.39 -1.61
N GLU A 446 3.95 -9.28 -2.92
CA GLU A 446 3.12 -9.97 -3.88
C GLU A 446 3.34 -11.49 -3.78
N ASN A 447 2.23 -12.22 -3.63
CA ASN A 447 2.22 -13.67 -3.46
C ASN A 447 1.69 -14.40 -4.70
N ASN A 448 1.67 -13.73 -5.87
CA ASN A 448 1.31 -14.39 -7.12
C ASN A 448 2.46 -15.26 -7.62
N MET A 449 2.11 -16.29 -8.37
CA MET A 449 3.06 -17.31 -8.84
C MET A 449 4.16 -16.72 -9.72
N ASP A 450 3.82 -15.84 -10.65
CA ASP A 450 4.78 -15.20 -11.55
C ASP A 450 5.89 -14.47 -10.79
N SER A 451 5.51 -13.61 -9.82
CA SER A 451 6.48 -12.87 -9.01
C SER A 451 7.34 -13.77 -8.14
N MET A 452 6.76 -14.85 -7.61
CA MET A 452 7.51 -15.84 -6.83
C MET A 452 8.46 -16.66 -7.71
N ALA A 453 8.03 -17.10 -8.88
CA ALA A 453 8.86 -17.83 -9.84
C ALA A 453 10.06 -16.99 -10.30
N GLU A 454 9.83 -15.72 -10.63
CA GLU A 454 10.89 -14.80 -11.03
C GLU A 454 11.90 -14.56 -9.90
N SER A 455 11.41 -14.30 -8.70
CA SER A 455 12.27 -13.92 -7.56
C SER A 455 12.97 -15.11 -6.88
N LEU A 456 12.34 -16.28 -6.82
CA LEU A 456 12.82 -17.45 -6.07
C LEU A 456 13.42 -18.53 -6.95
N LEU A 457 12.92 -18.70 -8.17
CA LEU A 457 13.37 -19.74 -9.12
C LEU A 457 14.20 -19.17 -10.28
N HIS A 458 14.29 -17.84 -10.41
CA HIS A 458 14.83 -17.17 -11.59
C HIS A 458 14.19 -17.68 -12.91
N TYR A 459 12.87 -17.83 -12.86
CA TYR A 459 12.08 -18.42 -13.94
C TYR A 459 10.99 -17.45 -14.39
N GLN A 460 10.83 -17.28 -15.69
CA GLN A 460 9.77 -16.50 -16.31
C GLN A 460 8.66 -17.44 -16.80
N THR A 461 7.50 -17.35 -16.17
CA THR A 461 6.30 -18.12 -16.50
C THR A 461 5.62 -17.64 -17.77
N ILE A 462 4.81 -18.49 -18.37
CA ILE A 462 3.88 -18.13 -19.44
C ILE A 462 2.72 -17.36 -18.81
N HIS A 463 2.50 -16.12 -19.23
CA HIS A 463 1.39 -15.32 -18.67
C HIS A 463 0.06 -15.64 -19.34
N ILE A 464 -1.02 -15.75 -18.58
CA ILE A 464 -2.36 -16.06 -19.06
C ILE A 464 -2.84 -15.09 -20.17
N GLU A 465 -2.44 -13.82 -20.10
CA GLU A 465 -2.78 -12.83 -21.12
C GLU A 465 -2.18 -13.13 -22.51
N GLN A 466 -1.17 -13.98 -22.58
CA GLN A 466 -0.60 -14.45 -23.85
C GLN A 466 -1.54 -15.45 -24.53
N LEU A 467 -2.35 -16.18 -23.77
CA LEU A 467 -3.31 -17.16 -24.26
C LEU A 467 -4.67 -16.52 -24.57
N ILE A 468 -5.25 -15.84 -23.58
CA ILE A 468 -6.63 -15.34 -23.66
C ILE A 468 -6.73 -13.84 -23.95
N GLY A 469 -5.59 -13.13 -24.00
CA GLY A 469 -5.54 -11.70 -24.25
C GLY A 469 -5.66 -10.86 -22.97
N PRO A 470 -5.46 -9.53 -23.06
CA PRO A 470 -5.46 -8.64 -21.92
C PRO A 470 -6.87 -8.54 -21.29
N LYS A 471 -6.90 -8.25 -19.97
CA LYS A 471 -8.15 -8.05 -19.21
C LYS A 471 -9.04 -7.02 -19.89
N GLY A 472 -10.29 -7.39 -20.13
CA GLY A 472 -11.29 -6.51 -20.75
C GLY A 472 -12.40 -7.28 -21.48
N PRO A 473 -13.35 -6.57 -22.09
CA PRO A 473 -14.49 -7.21 -22.78
C PRO A 473 -14.10 -8.10 -23.97
N ALA A 474 -12.88 -7.95 -24.49
CA ALA A 474 -12.36 -8.74 -25.61
C ALA A 474 -11.54 -9.96 -25.16
N GLN A 475 -11.40 -10.20 -23.86
CA GLN A 475 -10.67 -11.35 -23.33
C GLN A 475 -11.40 -12.65 -23.68
N LYS A 476 -10.67 -13.63 -24.22
CA LYS A 476 -11.24 -14.92 -24.58
C LYS A 476 -11.48 -15.78 -23.33
N SER A 477 -12.44 -16.69 -23.41
CA SER A 477 -12.57 -17.75 -22.41
C SER A 477 -11.49 -18.82 -22.62
N MET A 478 -10.95 -19.39 -21.55
CA MET A 478 -10.01 -20.52 -21.62
C MET A 478 -10.65 -21.70 -22.38
N ARG A 479 -11.94 -21.93 -22.24
CA ARG A 479 -12.71 -22.96 -22.95
C ARG A 479 -12.71 -22.78 -24.49
N SER A 480 -12.46 -21.58 -25.01
CA SER A 480 -12.40 -21.31 -26.44
C SER A 480 -11.08 -21.71 -27.10
N LEU A 481 -10.09 -22.09 -26.32
CA LEU A 481 -8.77 -22.54 -26.78
C LEU A 481 -8.77 -24.06 -26.91
N SER A 482 -7.97 -24.55 -27.85
CA SER A 482 -7.73 -26.01 -27.97
C SER A 482 -6.83 -26.52 -26.85
N PRO A 483 -6.94 -27.80 -26.46
CA PRO A 483 -6.04 -28.37 -25.45
C PRO A 483 -4.55 -28.19 -25.79
N ALA A 484 -4.17 -28.24 -27.07
CA ALA A 484 -2.81 -27.99 -27.52
C ALA A 484 -2.29 -26.56 -27.32
N GLU A 485 -3.20 -25.56 -27.22
CA GLU A 485 -2.84 -24.18 -26.90
C GLU A 485 -2.70 -23.95 -25.38
N VAL A 486 -3.41 -24.72 -24.57
CA VAL A 486 -3.49 -24.53 -23.09
C VAL A 486 -2.44 -25.36 -22.35
N TYR A 487 -2.11 -26.58 -22.82
CA TYR A 487 -1.40 -27.57 -22.01
C TYR A 487 -0.04 -27.12 -21.48
N GLN A 488 0.70 -26.32 -22.25
CA GLN A 488 2.02 -25.86 -21.79
C GLN A 488 1.91 -24.89 -20.64
N TYR A 489 0.98 -23.96 -20.71
CA TYR A 489 0.69 -23.00 -19.66
C TYR A 489 0.22 -23.72 -18.39
N ALA A 490 -0.81 -24.55 -18.50
CA ALA A 490 -1.40 -25.23 -17.34
C ALA A 490 -0.45 -26.25 -16.68
N ALA A 491 0.31 -27.00 -17.47
CA ALA A 491 1.32 -27.91 -16.94
C ALA A 491 2.47 -27.16 -16.27
N GLU A 492 2.87 -25.99 -16.83
CA GLU A 492 3.85 -25.11 -16.19
C GLU A 492 3.39 -24.65 -14.80
N ASP A 493 2.11 -24.30 -14.64
CA ASP A 493 1.56 -23.84 -13.36
C ASP A 493 1.71 -24.93 -12.28
N ALA A 494 1.45 -26.19 -12.59
CA ALA A 494 1.65 -27.31 -11.68
C ALA A 494 3.13 -27.57 -11.37
N ASP A 495 4.04 -27.53 -12.38
CA ASP A 495 5.48 -27.70 -12.19
C ASP A 495 6.08 -26.57 -11.33
N ILE A 496 5.79 -25.32 -11.68
CA ILE A 496 6.31 -24.15 -10.96
C ILE A 496 5.80 -24.15 -9.52
N THR A 497 4.54 -24.52 -9.29
CA THR A 497 3.98 -24.65 -7.93
C THR A 497 4.75 -25.70 -7.11
N LEU A 498 5.10 -26.85 -7.69
CA LEU A 498 5.92 -27.87 -7.02
C LEU A 498 7.33 -27.36 -6.71
N ARG A 499 7.99 -26.71 -7.67
CA ARG A 499 9.33 -26.13 -7.49
C ARG A 499 9.31 -25.04 -6.43
N LEU A 500 8.29 -24.17 -6.40
CA LEU A 500 8.11 -23.15 -5.38
C LEU A 500 7.94 -23.76 -3.99
N LYS A 501 7.14 -24.84 -3.85
CA LYS A 501 7.01 -25.57 -2.58
C LYS A 501 8.38 -26.02 -2.08
N ASN A 502 9.20 -26.60 -2.93
CA ASN A 502 10.51 -27.14 -2.55
C ASN A 502 11.48 -26.05 -2.09
N VAL A 503 11.40 -24.83 -2.64
CA VAL A 503 12.22 -23.68 -2.21
C VAL A 503 11.64 -23.00 -0.97
N LEU A 504 10.31 -22.94 -0.83
CA LEU A 504 9.65 -22.26 0.29
C LEU A 504 9.66 -23.05 1.58
N GLU A 505 9.57 -24.38 1.53
CA GLU A 505 9.52 -25.24 2.71
C GLU A 505 10.72 -25.07 3.65
N PRO A 506 11.99 -25.11 3.18
CA PRO A 506 13.13 -24.84 4.05
C PRO A 506 13.16 -23.41 4.59
N LYS A 507 12.71 -22.44 3.80
CA LYS A 507 12.62 -21.03 4.24
C LYS A 507 11.54 -20.82 5.30
N LEU A 508 10.41 -21.52 5.19
CA LEU A 508 9.35 -21.51 6.19
C LEU A 508 9.87 -22.02 7.55
N LYS A 509 10.71 -23.06 7.51
CA LYS A 509 11.40 -23.59 8.69
C LYS A 509 12.41 -22.61 9.27
N GLU A 510 13.22 -21.98 8.41
CA GLU A 510 14.23 -20.98 8.82
C GLU A 510 13.58 -19.80 9.57
N VAL A 511 12.42 -19.34 9.13
CA VAL A 511 11.69 -18.27 9.83
C VAL A 511 10.88 -18.76 11.03
N GLY A 512 10.84 -20.07 11.32
CA GLY A 512 10.13 -20.65 12.45
C GLY A 512 8.60 -20.59 12.33
N ALA A 513 8.07 -20.61 11.11
CA ALA A 513 6.63 -20.50 10.85
C ALA A 513 5.95 -21.83 10.45
N GLU A 514 6.63 -22.98 10.64
CA GLU A 514 6.08 -24.29 10.26
C GLU A 514 4.81 -24.63 11.04
N GLU A 515 4.80 -24.48 12.36
CA GLU A 515 3.62 -24.76 13.20
C GLU A 515 2.46 -23.82 12.83
N LEU A 516 2.74 -22.53 12.64
CA LEU A 516 1.76 -21.57 12.19
C LEU A 516 1.12 -21.98 10.84
N PHE A 517 1.95 -22.44 9.91
CA PHE A 517 1.51 -22.90 8.60
C PHE A 517 0.66 -24.15 8.69
N HIS A 518 1.17 -25.21 9.34
CA HIS A 518 0.52 -26.51 9.36
C HIS A 518 -0.68 -26.61 10.31
N ASP A 519 -0.65 -25.91 11.45
CA ASP A 519 -1.64 -26.05 12.52
C ASP A 519 -2.73 -24.97 12.46
N ILE A 520 -2.46 -23.83 11.82
CA ILE A 520 -3.41 -22.72 11.76
C ILE A 520 -3.82 -22.39 10.33
N GLU A 521 -2.86 -22.01 9.46
CA GLU A 521 -3.20 -21.47 8.16
C GLU A 521 -3.71 -22.51 7.16
N MET A 522 -3.06 -23.66 7.07
CA MET A 522 -3.50 -24.73 6.16
C MET A 522 -4.83 -25.38 6.58
N PRO A 523 -5.08 -25.68 7.85
CA PRO A 523 -6.40 -26.18 8.28
C PRO A 523 -7.54 -25.16 8.09
N LEU A 524 -7.23 -23.87 8.02
CA LEU A 524 -8.20 -22.82 7.77
C LEU A 524 -8.68 -22.79 6.30
N VAL A 525 -7.88 -23.25 5.35
CA VAL A 525 -8.22 -23.21 3.91
C VAL A 525 -9.57 -23.87 3.61
N PRO A 526 -9.85 -25.13 4.01
CA PRO A 526 -11.15 -25.74 3.77
C PRO A 526 -12.30 -25.05 4.54
N VAL A 527 -12.04 -24.46 5.69
CA VAL A 527 -13.03 -23.67 6.43
C VAL A 527 -13.50 -22.47 5.61
N LEU A 528 -12.53 -21.70 5.10
CA LEU A 528 -12.84 -20.53 4.27
C LEU A 528 -13.47 -20.93 2.94
N ALA A 529 -13.03 -22.02 2.33
CA ALA A 529 -13.66 -22.53 1.11
C ALA A 529 -15.14 -22.85 1.33
N ASP A 530 -15.49 -23.48 2.44
CA ASP A 530 -16.89 -23.79 2.78
C ASP A 530 -17.67 -22.52 3.16
N MET A 531 -17.09 -21.59 3.91
CA MET A 531 -17.74 -20.30 4.22
C MET A 531 -18.05 -19.49 2.97
N GLU A 532 -17.11 -19.39 2.04
CA GLU A 532 -17.32 -18.72 0.75
C GLU A 532 -18.42 -19.39 -0.08
N ARG A 533 -18.46 -20.71 -0.09
CA ARG A 533 -19.52 -21.47 -0.78
C ARG A 533 -20.89 -21.36 -0.10
N ASN A 534 -20.93 -21.37 1.22
CA ASN A 534 -22.18 -21.13 1.95
C ASN A 534 -22.74 -19.75 1.61
N GLY A 535 -21.86 -18.74 1.57
CA GLY A 535 -22.24 -17.36 1.33
C GLY A 535 -23.18 -16.80 2.41
N VAL A 536 -23.70 -15.62 2.15
CA VAL A 536 -24.69 -14.97 3.03
C VAL A 536 -25.95 -14.62 2.27
N ARG A 537 -27.08 -14.83 2.90
CA ARG A 537 -28.38 -14.47 2.35
C ARG A 537 -28.72 -13.03 2.70
N LEU A 538 -29.39 -12.34 1.77
CA LEU A 538 -29.74 -10.93 1.92
C LEU A 538 -31.26 -10.78 1.83
N ASP A 539 -31.86 -10.07 2.80
CA ASP A 539 -33.25 -9.60 2.70
C ASP A 539 -33.32 -8.38 1.77
N THR A 540 -33.57 -8.64 0.50
CA THR A 540 -33.68 -7.61 -0.52
C THR A 540 -34.80 -6.61 -0.29
N LYS A 541 -35.93 -7.07 0.33
CA LYS A 541 -37.05 -6.21 0.65
C LYS A 541 -36.71 -5.24 1.78
N ALA A 542 -36.11 -5.74 2.87
CA ALA A 542 -35.63 -4.89 3.94
C ALA A 542 -34.58 -3.89 3.43
N LEU A 543 -33.73 -4.30 2.50
CA LEU A 543 -32.73 -3.40 1.90
C LEU A 543 -33.36 -2.31 1.02
N ASP A 544 -34.45 -2.60 0.32
CA ASP A 544 -35.23 -1.61 -0.43
C ASP A 544 -35.90 -0.58 0.49
N ASP A 545 -36.41 -1.03 1.64
CA ASP A 545 -36.94 -0.14 2.69
C ASP A 545 -35.86 0.77 3.24
N VAL A 546 -34.66 0.23 3.51
CA VAL A 546 -33.47 1.02 3.89
C VAL A 546 -33.10 2.03 2.80
N ARG A 547 -33.09 1.63 1.53
CA ARG A 547 -32.83 2.50 0.39
C ARG A 547 -33.80 3.70 0.39
N THR A 548 -35.07 3.42 0.54
CA THR A 548 -36.13 4.44 0.55
C THR A 548 -35.90 5.44 1.67
N THR A 549 -35.70 4.93 2.89
CA THR A 549 -35.45 5.74 4.09
C THR A 549 -34.19 6.61 3.93
N PHE A 550 -33.08 6.02 3.47
CA PHE A 550 -31.81 6.75 3.30
C PHE A 550 -31.89 7.80 2.20
N THR A 551 -32.60 7.50 1.10
CA THR A 551 -32.79 8.46 0.00
C THR A 551 -33.65 9.64 0.44
N GLN A 552 -34.71 9.40 1.21
CA GLN A 552 -35.53 10.45 1.77
C GLN A 552 -34.70 11.36 2.71
N ARG A 553 -34.01 10.79 3.67
CA ARG A 553 -33.13 11.54 4.59
C ARG A 553 -32.03 12.31 3.86
N MET A 554 -31.48 11.73 2.81
CA MET A 554 -30.46 12.40 1.98
C MET A 554 -31.06 13.64 1.28
N THR A 555 -32.28 13.52 0.75
CA THR A 555 -33.01 14.64 0.12
C THR A 555 -33.33 15.75 1.14
N GLU A 556 -33.75 15.39 2.34
CA GLU A 556 -34.00 16.33 3.43
C GLU A 556 -32.70 17.09 3.81
N LEU A 557 -31.61 16.35 3.98
CA LEU A 557 -30.28 16.94 4.24
C LEU A 557 -29.82 17.86 3.12
N GLU A 558 -30.05 17.51 1.86
CA GLU A 558 -29.72 18.37 0.70
C GLU A 558 -30.47 19.72 0.79
N GLN A 559 -31.76 19.69 1.08
CA GLN A 559 -32.55 20.91 1.25
C GLN A 559 -32.05 21.77 2.41
N GLU A 560 -31.76 21.16 3.55
CA GLU A 560 -31.22 21.87 4.71
C GLU A 560 -29.84 22.46 4.43
N ILE A 561 -28.97 21.73 3.73
CA ILE A 561 -27.64 22.22 3.32
C ILE A 561 -27.80 23.42 2.39
N TYR A 562 -28.69 23.36 1.42
CA TYR A 562 -28.94 24.48 0.48
C TYR A 562 -29.52 25.71 1.19
N GLN A 563 -30.42 25.51 2.14
CA GLN A 563 -30.93 26.61 2.97
C GLN A 563 -29.82 27.28 3.77
N LEU A 564 -28.96 26.48 4.44
CA LEU A 564 -27.83 27.00 5.20
C LEU A 564 -26.74 27.66 4.32
N ALA A 565 -26.57 27.18 3.10
CA ALA A 565 -25.63 27.74 2.13
C ALA A 565 -26.18 28.99 1.44
N GLY A 566 -27.54 29.13 1.36
CA GLY A 566 -28.21 30.18 0.64
C GLY A 566 -28.21 30.00 -0.89
N GLU A 567 -27.81 28.80 -1.36
CA GLU A 567 -27.84 28.43 -2.79
C GLU A 567 -27.69 26.89 -2.95
N SER A 568 -28.08 26.39 -4.11
CA SER A 568 -27.85 24.98 -4.48
C SER A 568 -26.45 24.80 -5.08
N PHE A 569 -25.82 23.70 -4.75
CA PHE A 569 -24.49 23.31 -5.25
C PHE A 569 -24.32 21.81 -5.23
N ASN A 570 -23.29 21.29 -5.89
CA ASN A 570 -22.99 19.85 -5.84
C ASN A 570 -22.25 19.48 -4.55
N ILE A 571 -22.98 18.92 -3.57
CA ILE A 571 -22.46 18.46 -2.26
C ILE A 571 -21.40 17.34 -2.43
N ALA A 572 -21.44 16.59 -3.54
CA ALA A 572 -20.43 15.58 -3.84
C ALA A 572 -19.11 16.17 -4.36
N SER A 573 -19.11 17.47 -4.77
CA SER A 573 -17.92 18.15 -5.25
C SER A 573 -17.11 18.76 -4.10
N PRO A 574 -15.91 18.23 -3.78
CA PRO A 574 -15.06 18.82 -2.74
C PRO A 574 -14.74 20.29 -2.97
N ARG A 575 -14.62 20.68 -4.24
CA ARG A 575 -14.36 22.06 -4.64
C ARG A 575 -15.52 22.99 -4.27
N GLN A 576 -16.76 22.62 -4.69
CA GLN A 576 -17.93 23.45 -4.42
C GLN A 576 -18.24 23.52 -2.91
N VAL A 577 -18.12 22.39 -2.21
CA VAL A 577 -18.22 22.37 -0.73
C VAL A 577 -17.21 23.32 -0.09
N GLY A 578 -15.96 23.31 -0.56
CA GLY A 578 -14.93 24.21 -0.06
C GLY A 578 -15.23 25.69 -0.33
N GLU A 579 -15.73 26.03 -1.51
CA GLU A 579 -16.13 27.38 -1.87
C GLU A 579 -17.31 27.89 -1.01
N ILE A 580 -18.28 27.03 -0.72
CA ILE A 580 -19.38 27.38 0.19
C ILE A 580 -18.90 27.57 1.62
N LEU A 581 -18.20 26.59 2.18
CA LEU A 581 -17.81 26.60 3.60
C LEU A 581 -16.80 27.73 3.92
N PHE A 582 -15.80 27.89 3.08
CA PHE A 582 -14.64 28.74 3.37
C PHE A 582 -14.61 30.04 2.55
N GLY A 583 -15.19 30.03 1.35
CA GLY A 583 -15.29 31.22 0.52
C GLY A 583 -16.50 32.08 0.92
N LYS A 584 -17.71 31.51 0.92
CA LYS A 584 -18.96 32.21 1.17
C LYS A 584 -19.29 32.34 2.67
N LEU A 585 -19.43 31.21 3.37
CA LEU A 585 -19.82 31.20 4.78
C LEU A 585 -18.67 31.58 5.72
N LYS A 586 -17.42 31.46 5.28
CA LYS A 586 -16.22 31.83 6.04
C LYS A 586 -16.21 31.25 7.45
N ILE A 587 -16.58 29.96 7.59
CA ILE A 587 -16.73 29.29 8.91
C ILE A 587 -15.43 29.25 9.74
N VAL A 588 -14.29 29.53 9.11
CA VAL A 588 -12.97 29.73 9.74
C VAL A 588 -12.21 30.84 8.99
N GLU A 589 -11.41 31.61 9.74
CA GLU A 589 -10.62 32.71 9.15
C GLU A 589 -9.50 32.24 8.21
N LYS A 590 -8.88 31.07 8.55
CA LYS A 590 -7.78 30.47 7.77
C LYS A 590 -8.08 29.01 7.49
N ALA A 591 -8.77 28.73 6.40
CA ALA A 591 -9.04 27.39 5.95
C ALA A 591 -7.80 26.75 5.34
N LYS A 592 -7.57 25.48 5.68
CA LYS A 592 -6.51 24.67 5.06
C LYS A 592 -6.84 24.47 3.58
N LYS A 593 -5.86 24.72 2.73
CA LYS A 593 -5.97 24.44 1.28
C LYS A 593 -5.09 23.26 0.92
N THR A 594 -5.52 22.54 -0.11
CA THR A 594 -4.68 21.55 -0.76
C THR A 594 -3.50 22.26 -1.44
N LYS A 595 -2.49 21.50 -1.80
CA LYS A 595 -1.35 22.04 -2.57
C LYS A 595 -1.76 22.62 -3.93
N THR A 596 -2.94 22.27 -4.44
CA THR A 596 -3.55 22.80 -5.65
C THR A 596 -4.39 24.06 -5.41
N GLY A 597 -4.37 24.62 -4.21
CA GLY A 597 -5.10 25.83 -3.85
C GLY A 597 -6.60 25.62 -3.54
N GLN A 598 -7.12 24.40 -3.67
CA GLN A 598 -8.49 24.05 -3.29
C GLN A 598 -8.60 23.92 -1.77
N TYR A 599 -9.74 24.25 -1.22
CA TYR A 599 -10.02 24.01 0.19
C TYR A 599 -10.06 22.51 0.51
N GLN A 600 -9.46 22.13 1.63
CA GLN A 600 -9.53 20.75 2.11
C GLN A 600 -10.90 20.50 2.72
N THR A 601 -11.61 19.51 2.20
CA THR A 601 -12.93 19.07 2.67
C THR A 601 -12.96 17.57 2.95
N SER A 602 -11.80 16.99 3.35
CA SER A 602 -11.76 15.61 3.81
C SER A 602 -12.62 15.43 5.06
N GLU A 603 -13.06 14.21 5.31
CA GLU A 603 -13.89 13.87 6.47
C GLU A 603 -13.24 14.34 7.78
N GLU A 604 -11.94 14.09 7.95
CA GLU A 604 -11.16 14.53 9.12
C GLU A 604 -11.19 16.06 9.31
N VAL A 605 -11.02 16.83 8.23
CA VAL A 605 -11.08 18.30 8.30
C VAL A 605 -12.47 18.77 8.66
N LEU A 606 -13.50 18.22 8.01
CA LEU A 606 -14.88 18.59 8.30
C LEU A 606 -15.29 18.18 9.73
N GLN A 607 -14.88 17.01 10.21
CA GLN A 607 -15.13 16.56 11.57
C GLN A 607 -14.56 17.53 12.61
N SER A 608 -13.35 18.05 12.37
CA SER A 608 -12.73 19.07 13.27
C SER A 608 -13.48 20.40 13.25
N LEU A 609 -14.36 20.61 12.28
CA LEU A 609 -15.14 21.85 12.10
C LEU A 609 -16.64 21.68 12.39
N SER A 610 -17.09 20.50 12.83
CA SER A 610 -18.50 20.20 13.06
C SER A 610 -19.16 21.17 14.04
N SER A 611 -18.45 21.56 15.10
CA SER A 611 -18.95 22.53 16.07
C SER A 611 -18.97 24.00 15.60
N LYS A 612 -18.39 24.31 14.42
CA LYS A 612 -18.27 25.69 13.95
C LYS A 612 -19.51 26.20 13.20
N HIS A 613 -20.19 25.31 12.49
CA HIS A 613 -21.39 25.67 11.73
C HIS A 613 -22.24 24.42 11.46
N PRO A 614 -23.58 24.47 11.63
CA PRO A 614 -24.48 23.33 11.45
C PRO A 614 -24.42 22.65 10.07
N ILE A 615 -24.07 23.40 9.03
CA ILE A 615 -23.94 22.88 7.66
C ILE A 615 -22.89 21.76 7.57
N VAL A 616 -21.84 21.79 8.40
CA VAL A 616 -20.73 20.83 8.36
C VAL A 616 -21.20 19.45 8.76
N GLU A 617 -21.95 19.34 9.86
CA GLU A 617 -22.54 18.06 10.31
C GLU A 617 -23.49 17.48 9.26
N LYS A 618 -24.30 18.33 8.63
CA LYS A 618 -25.24 17.90 7.58
C LYS A 618 -24.53 17.41 6.33
N ILE A 619 -23.45 18.07 5.92
CA ILE A 619 -22.60 17.61 4.80
C ILE A 619 -21.94 16.27 5.14
N LEU A 620 -21.45 16.08 6.35
CA LEU A 620 -20.88 14.80 6.80
C LEU A 620 -21.93 13.69 6.78
N ALA A 621 -23.13 13.95 7.32
CA ALA A 621 -24.25 13.00 7.32
C ALA A 621 -24.68 12.64 5.89
N HIS A 622 -24.83 13.63 5.01
CA HIS A 622 -25.18 13.41 3.60
C HIS A 622 -24.14 12.54 2.89
N ARG A 623 -22.83 12.83 3.06
CA ARG A 623 -21.76 12.04 2.47
C ARG A 623 -21.73 10.61 3.01
N GLY A 624 -21.99 10.44 4.30
CA GLY A 624 -22.10 9.14 4.95
C GLY A 624 -23.22 8.30 4.34
N LEU A 625 -24.44 8.84 4.24
CA LEU A 625 -25.58 8.17 3.62
C LEU A 625 -25.31 7.83 2.14
N LYS A 626 -24.76 8.78 1.37
CA LYS A 626 -24.42 8.56 -0.04
C LYS A 626 -23.43 7.41 -0.22
N LYS A 627 -22.42 7.33 0.65
CA LYS A 627 -21.46 6.23 0.65
C LYS A 627 -22.13 4.89 0.98
N LEU A 628 -22.98 4.85 2.00
CA LEU A 628 -23.70 3.63 2.38
C LEU A 628 -24.65 3.15 1.28
N ILE A 629 -25.41 4.06 0.66
CA ILE A 629 -26.28 3.72 -0.47
C ILE A 629 -25.46 3.14 -1.62
N GLY A 630 -24.44 3.82 -2.09
CA GLY A 630 -23.67 3.37 -3.25
C GLY A 630 -22.84 2.11 -3.02
N THR A 631 -22.26 1.98 -1.81
CA THR A 631 -21.33 0.86 -1.52
C THR A 631 -22.08 -0.42 -1.14
N TYR A 632 -23.21 -0.30 -0.45
CA TYR A 632 -23.92 -1.47 0.10
C TYR A 632 -25.33 -1.61 -0.44
N VAL A 633 -26.17 -0.58 -0.30
CA VAL A 633 -27.62 -0.70 -0.59
C VAL A 633 -27.88 -0.98 -2.07
N ASP A 634 -27.18 -0.31 -2.97
CA ASP A 634 -27.32 -0.49 -4.41
C ASP A 634 -26.41 -1.60 -4.98
N ALA A 635 -25.28 -1.86 -4.35
CA ALA A 635 -24.29 -2.81 -4.84
C ALA A 635 -24.61 -4.26 -4.45
N LEU A 636 -24.95 -4.50 -3.18
CA LEU A 636 -25.13 -5.87 -2.66
C LEU A 636 -26.19 -6.69 -3.43
N PRO A 637 -27.38 -6.16 -3.77
CA PRO A 637 -28.36 -6.95 -4.51
C PRO A 637 -27.89 -7.45 -5.88
N ARG A 638 -26.98 -6.71 -6.52
CA ARG A 638 -26.43 -7.07 -7.84
C ARG A 638 -25.39 -8.19 -7.76
N LEU A 639 -24.90 -8.47 -6.55
CA LEU A 639 -23.89 -9.50 -6.28
C LEU A 639 -24.53 -10.82 -5.80
N ILE A 640 -25.84 -10.88 -5.67
CA ILE A 640 -26.53 -12.12 -5.36
C ILE A 640 -26.34 -13.06 -6.54
N ASN A 641 -25.73 -14.21 -6.31
CA ASN A 641 -25.57 -15.25 -7.31
C ASN A 641 -26.96 -15.86 -7.63
N PRO A 642 -27.40 -15.87 -8.90
CA PRO A 642 -28.72 -16.34 -9.28
C PRO A 642 -28.93 -17.85 -9.04
N ASN A 643 -27.85 -18.63 -8.99
CA ASN A 643 -27.92 -20.09 -8.82
C ASN A 643 -28.07 -20.49 -7.35
N THR A 644 -27.46 -19.72 -6.44
CA THR A 644 -27.46 -20.00 -4.99
C THR A 644 -28.39 -19.11 -4.18
N GLY A 645 -28.76 -17.94 -4.69
CA GLY A 645 -29.50 -16.92 -3.96
C GLY A 645 -28.71 -16.20 -2.87
N HIS A 646 -27.38 -16.40 -2.81
CA HIS A 646 -26.49 -15.86 -1.80
C HIS A 646 -25.47 -14.91 -2.39
N ILE A 647 -24.85 -14.10 -1.53
CA ILE A 647 -23.65 -13.33 -1.83
C ILE A 647 -22.44 -14.14 -1.35
N HIS A 648 -21.49 -14.35 -2.23
CA HIS A 648 -20.28 -15.10 -1.96
C HIS A 648 -19.07 -14.14 -1.90
N THR A 649 -18.70 -13.72 -0.68
CA THR A 649 -17.49 -12.94 -0.46
C THR A 649 -16.27 -13.83 -0.50
N SER A 650 -15.11 -13.29 -0.85
CA SER A 650 -13.81 -13.97 -0.72
C SER A 650 -13.14 -13.59 0.58
N PHE A 651 -12.68 -14.56 1.36
CA PHE A 651 -11.86 -14.36 2.56
C PHE A 651 -10.38 -14.57 2.23
N ASN A 652 -9.58 -13.50 2.34
CA ASN A 652 -8.18 -13.53 1.95
C ASN A 652 -7.27 -13.65 3.18
N GLN A 653 -6.42 -14.68 3.20
CA GLN A 653 -5.45 -14.93 4.27
C GLN A 653 -4.17 -14.11 4.11
N CYS A 654 -3.79 -13.75 2.88
CA CYS A 654 -2.47 -13.23 2.51
C CYS A 654 -2.43 -11.72 2.21
N VAL A 655 -3.44 -10.94 2.60
CA VAL A 655 -3.52 -9.50 2.27
C VAL A 655 -3.04 -8.61 3.41
N THR A 656 -3.43 -8.91 4.65
CA THR A 656 -3.07 -8.06 5.78
C THR A 656 -1.72 -8.44 6.36
N THR A 657 -0.94 -7.46 6.80
CA THR A 657 0.37 -7.72 7.45
C THR A 657 0.25 -8.18 8.91
N THR A 658 -0.97 -8.22 9.46
CA THR A 658 -1.25 -8.60 10.85
C THR A 658 -1.75 -10.03 10.99
N GLY A 659 -1.99 -10.74 9.89
CA GLY A 659 -2.63 -12.07 9.93
C GLY A 659 -4.16 -12.05 10.00
N ARG A 660 -4.79 -10.88 10.12
CA ARG A 660 -6.25 -10.78 10.03
C ARG A 660 -6.73 -11.19 8.63
N LEU A 661 -7.89 -11.82 8.56
CA LEU A 661 -8.57 -12.02 7.29
C LEU A 661 -9.03 -10.68 6.72
N SER A 662 -9.05 -10.57 5.41
CA SER A 662 -9.76 -9.50 4.71
C SER A 662 -10.86 -10.11 3.85
N SER A 663 -11.88 -9.32 3.59
CA SER A 663 -13.01 -9.72 2.75
C SER A 663 -13.05 -8.85 1.49
N SER A 664 -13.28 -9.48 0.35
CA SER A 664 -13.38 -8.77 -0.94
C SER A 664 -14.49 -9.37 -1.81
N ASP A 665 -14.98 -8.58 -2.72
CA ASP A 665 -15.93 -8.94 -3.77
C ASP A 665 -17.24 -9.59 -3.31
N PRO A 666 -17.97 -8.95 -2.36
CA PRO A 666 -17.83 -7.64 -1.72
C PRO A 666 -17.11 -7.69 -0.37
N ASN A 667 -16.58 -6.54 0.09
CA ASN A 667 -16.07 -6.45 1.45
C ASN A 667 -17.19 -6.31 2.48
N LEU A 668 -17.60 -7.41 3.10
CA LEU A 668 -18.63 -7.44 4.12
C LEU A 668 -18.14 -7.07 5.53
N GLN A 669 -16.81 -7.10 5.77
CA GLN A 669 -16.22 -6.74 7.06
C GLN A 669 -16.23 -5.23 7.33
N ASN A 670 -16.40 -4.41 6.30
CA ASN A 670 -16.38 -2.95 6.41
C ASN A 670 -17.77 -2.30 6.55
N ILE A 671 -18.83 -3.07 6.70
CA ILE A 671 -20.17 -2.53 7.02
C ILE A 671 -20.09 -1.89 8.42
N PRO A 672 -20.43 -0.59 8.59
CA PRO A 672 -20.24 0.10 9.85
C PRO A 672 -21.03 -0.55 11.00
N VAL A 673 -20.36 -0.80 12.13
CA VAL A 673 -20.96 -1.44 13.31
C VAL A 673 -21.54 -0.41 14.27
N ASN A 674 -20.86 0.74 14.40
CA ASN A 674 -21.14 1.73 15.45
C ASN A 674 -22.17 2.79 15.05
N SER A 675 -22.55 2.88 13.78
CA SER A 675 -23.58 3.83 13.32
C SER A 675 -24.95 3.16 13.23
N GLU A 676 -26.00 3.86 13.58
CA GLU A 676 -27.36 3.35 13.44
C GLU A 676 -27.67 2.98 11.98
N ASP A 677 -27.22 3.79 11.03
CA ASP A 677 -27.40 3.51 9.61
C ASP A 677 -26.67 2.24 9.15
N GLY A 678 -25.48 1.98 9.69
CA GLY A 678 -24.75 0.74 9.44
C GLY A 678 -25.46 -0.49 10.03
N LYS A 679 -26.06 -0.34 11.21
CA LYS A 679 -26.85 -1.42 11.83
C LYS A 679 -28.07 -1.77 10.99
N GLU A 680 -28.76 -0.77 10.39
CA GLU A 680 -29.91 -1.04 9.51
C GLU A 680 -29.50 -1.87 8.28
N ILE A 681 -28.34 -1.60 7.70
CA ILE A 681 -27.79 -2.43 6.61
C ILE A 681 -27.45 -3.83 7.12
N ARG A 682 -26.83 -3.98 8.30
CA ARG A 682 -26.46 -5.29 8.87
C ARG A 682 -27.70 -6.16 9.13
N LYS A 683 -28.81 -5.58 9.54
CA LYS A 683 -30.07 -6.28 9.73
C LYS A 683 -30.64 -6.94 8.46
N THR A 684 -30.14 -6.54 7.29
CA THR A 684 -30.55 -7.17 6.03
C THR A 684 -29.78 -8.46 5.71
N ILE A 685 -28.75 -8.79 6.47
CA ILE A 685 -28.06 -10.08 6.41
C ILE A 685 -28.82 -11.05 7.27
N ILE A 686 -29.34 -12.10 6.65
CA ILE A 686 -30.28 -13.07 7.27
C ILE A 686 -29.71 -14.50 7.12
N PRO A 687 -30.14 -15.43 7.98
CA PRO A 687 -29.81 -16.85 7.85
C PRO A 687 -30.55 -17.49 6.66
N ASP A 688 -30.21 -18.73 6.37
CA ASP A 688 -30.95 -19.55 5.41
C ASP A 688 -32.39 -19.72 5.82
N GLU A 689 -33.27 -20.13 4.88
CA GLU A 689 -34.69 -20.25 5.12
C GLU A 689 -34.98 -21.32 6.17
N GLY A 690 -35.70 -20.94 7.22
CA GLY A 690 -36.00 -21.81 8.34
C GLY A 690 -34.88 -21.95 9.37
N GLU A 691 -33.73 -21.31 9.19
CA GLU A 691 -32.63 -21.29 10.12
C GLU A 691 -32.63 -20.02 11.00
N ILE A 692 -31.76 -19.97 11.99
CA ILE A 692 -31.64 -18.88 12.96
C ILE A 692 -30.27 -18.28 12.84
N PHE A 693 -30.17 -16.94 12.79
CA PHE A 693 -28.88 -16.24 12.84
C PHE A 693 -28.27 -16.37 14.24
N PHE A 694 -26.99 -16.77 14.30
CA PHE A 694 -26.23 -16.87 15.54
C PHE A 694 -24.93 -16.13 15.40
N SER A 695 -24.64 -15.25 16.34
CA SER A 695 -23.39 -14.51 16.43
C SER A 695 -22.66 -14.84 17.71
N ALA A 696 -21.34 -15.02 17.63
CA ALA A 696 -20.46 -15.17 18.77
C ALA A 696 -19.25 -14.26 18.61
N ASP A 697 -19.00 -13.42 19.61
CA ASP A 697 -17.98 -12.36 19.58
C ASP A 697 -17.05 -12.45 20.78
N TYR A 698 -15.74 -12.31 20.56
CA TYR A 698 -14.79 -12.27 21.67
C TYR A 698 -14.90 -10.98 22.46
N SER A 699 -15.03 -11.11 23.76
CA SER A 699 -15.05 -9.99 24.68
C SER A 699 -13.62 -9.48 24.92
N GLN A 700 -13.28 -8.35 24.32
CA GLN A 700 -12.01 -7.62 24.53
C GLN A 700 -10.74 -8.45 24.30
N ILE A 701 -10.73 -9.26 23.25
CA ILE A 701 -9.63 -10.22 22.99
C ILE A 701 -8.26 -9.55 23.00
N GLU A 702 -8.08 -8.38 22.37
CA GLU A 702 -6.79 -7.71 22.31
C GLU A 702 -6.29 -7.23 23.68
N LEU A 703 -7.20 -6.81 24.57
CA LEU A 703 -6.86 -6.47 25.96
C LEU A 703 -6.44 -7.71 26.76
N ARG A 704 -7.09 -8.84 26.52
CA ARG A 704 -6.75 -10.13 27.18
C ARG A 704 -5.42 -10.66 26.69
N VAL A 705 -5.14 -10.54 25.38
CA VAL A 705 -3.84 -10.85 24.79
C VAL A 705 -2.76 -9.94 25.39
N MET A 706 -3.02 -8.63 25.51
CA MET A 706 -2.09 -7.69 26.15
C MET A 706 -1.80 -8.08 27.60
N ALA A 707 -2.82 -8.38 28.40
CA ALA A 707 -2.66 -8.85 29.78
C ALA A 707 -1.76 -10.10 29.88
N SER A 708 -2.00 -11.04 28.99
CA SER A 708 -1.23 -12.31 28.95
C SER A 708 0.23 -12.08 28.53
N MET A 709 0.46 -11.29 27.48
CA MET A 709 1.80 -11.05 26.94
C MET A 709 2.64 -10.13 27.81
N SER A 710 2.04 -9.08 28.38
CA SER A 710 2.73 -8.17 29.31
C SER A 710 3.01 -8.80 30.67
N GLY A 711 2.20 -9.77 31.06
CA GLY A 711 2.26 -10.37 32.40
C GLY A 711 1.89 -9.38 33.52
N ASP A 712 1.19 -8.29 33.20
CA ASP A 712 0.79 -7.28 34.18
C ASP A 712 -0.21 -7.85 35.19
N GLU A 713 0.21 -7.92 36.44
CA GLU A 713 -0.56 -8.57 37.50
C GLU A 713 -1.92 -7.89 37.75
N ASN A 714 -1.95 -6.57 37.71
CA ASN A 714 -3.20 -5.79 37.90
C ASN A 714 -4.19 -6.03 36.77
N MET A 715 -3.69 -6.15 35.56
CA MET A 715 -4.52 -6.40 34.37
C MET A 715 -5.03 -7.85 34.37
N ILE A 716 -4.17 -8.80 34.74
CA ILE A 716 -4.53 -10.22 34.90
C ILE A 716 -5.60 -10.37 35.98
N GLU A 717 -5.41 -9.76 37.16
CA GLU A 717 -6.38 -9.80 38.27
C GLU A 717 -7.73 -9.22 37.83
N ALA A 718 -7.74 -8.10 37.12
CA ALA A 718 -8.98 -7.49 36.63
C ALA A 718 -9.78 -8.44 35.72
N PHE A 719 -9.10 -9.15 34.81
CA PHE A 719 -9.76 -10.10 33.92
C PHE A 719 -10.14 -11.43 34.62
N THR A 720 -9.37 -11.88 35.59
CA THR A 720 -9.62 -13.12 36.32
C THR A 720 -10.78 -12.96 37.31
N SER A 721 -10.90 -11.78 37.93
CA SER A 721 -12.03 -11.45 38.81
C SER A 721 -13.29 -11.04 38.08
N ASN A 722 -13.30 -11.11 36.73
CA ASN A 722 -14.41 -10.67 35.90
C ASN A 722 -14.83 -9.20 36.12
N ALA A 723 -13.88 -8.34 36.54
CA ALA A 723 -14.12 -6.94 36.73
C ALA A 723 -14.22 -6.21 35.38
N ASP A 724 -15.02 -5.16 35.33
CA ASP A 724 -15.03 -4.25 34.17
C ASP A 724 -13.71 -3.49 34.10
N ILE A 725 -12.80 -3.92 33.18
CA ILE A 725 -11.46 -3.32 33.03
C ILE A 725 -11.53 -1.81 32.76
N HIS A 726 -12.54 -1.32 32.04
CA HIS A 726 -12.70 0.11 31.78
C HIS A 726 -13.14 0.87 33.02
N ALA A 727 -14.03 0.28 33.82
CA ALA A 727 -14.43 0.84 35.11
C ALA A 727 -13.27 0.76 36.11
N ALA A 728 -12.53 -0.33 36.15
CA ALA A 728 -11.35 -0.50 36.99
C ALA A 728 -10.25 0.52 36.65
N THR A 729 -9.96 0.69 35.36
CA THR A 729 -9.03 1.71 34.88
C THR A 729 -9.48 3.12 35.26
N SER A 730 -10.77 3.41 35.05
CA SER A 730 -11.36 4.70 35.40
C SER A 730 -11.24 4.98 36.89
N ALA A 731 -11.61 4.01 37.73
CA ALA A 731 -11.53 4.13 39.20
C ALA A 731 -10.11 4.50 39.67
N LYS A 732 -9.10 3.84 39.11
CA LYS A 732 -7.70 4.10 39.46
C LYS A 732 -7.19 5.44 38.90
N ILE A 733 -7.53 5.79 37.67
CA ILE A 733 -7.11 7.07 37.06
C ILE A 733 -7.75 8.26 37.77
N PHE A 734 -9.03 8.18 38.10
CA PHE A 734 -9.76 9.29 38.78
C PHE A 734 -9.75 9.19 40.30
N HIS A 735 -9.02 8.22 40.87
CA HIS A 735 -8.89 8.00 42.33
C HIS A 735 -10.23 7.86 43.05
N LYS A 736 -11.15 7.07 42.49
CA LYS A 736 -12.50 6.83 42.97
C LYS A 736 -12.77 5.34 43.19
N PRO A 737 -13.70 4.96 44.06
CA PRO A 737 -14.22 3.58 44.09
C PRO A 737 -14.89 3.23 42.76
N ILE A 738 -14.82 1.95 42.32
CA ILE A 738 -15.45 1.49 41.06
C ILE A 738 -16.94 1.81 41.04
N SER A 739 -17.62 1.74 42.17
CA SER A 739 -19.05 2.05 42.30
C SER A 739 -19.44 3.50 42.02
N GLU A 740 -18.48 4.43 42.06
CA GLU A 740 -18.67 5.86 41.81
C GLU A 740 -18.22 6.28 40.40
N VAL A 741 -17.76 5.34 39.58
CA VAL A 741 -17.35 5.62 38.22
C VAL A 741 -18.59 5.91 37.35
N THR A 742 -18.62 7.10 36.78
CA THR A 742 -19.70 7.50 35.88
C THR A 742 -19.58 6.83 34.51
N LYS A 743 -20.69 6.76 33.76
CA LYS A 743 -20.72 6.23 32.39
C LYS A 743 -19.76 7.02 31.47
N GLU A 744 -19.61 8.30 31.67
CA GLU A 744 -18.74 9.18 30.90
C GLU A 744 -17.27 8.87 31.18
N GLU A 745 -16.88 8.77 32.46
CA GLU A 745 -15.52 8.41 32.87
C GLU A 745 -15.14 7.01 32.37
N ARG A 746 -16.05 6.04 32.46
CA ARG A 746 -15.87 4.71 31.90
C ARG A 746 -15.67 4.75 30.38
N SER A 747 -16.43 5.60 29.67
CA SER A 747 -16.27 5.77 28.22
C SER A 747 -14.95 6.44 27.85
N LYS A 748 -14.50 7.42 28.68
CA LYS A 748 -13.17 8.04 28.53
C LYS A 748 -12.07 6.99 28.73
N ALA A 749 -12.16 6.19 29.80
CA ALA A 749 -11.20 5.12 30.06
C ALA A 749 -11.20 4.06 28.95
N LYS A 750 -12.36 3.69 28.41
CA LYS A 750 -12.44 2.76 27.28
C LYS A 750 -11.66 3.28 26.07
N ARG A 751 -11.85 4.54 25.70
CA ARG A 751 -11.13 5.16 24.58
C ARG A 751 -9.63 5.28 24.85
N ALA A 752 -9.26 5.62 26.09
CA ALA A 752 -7.87 5.68 26.52
C ALA A 752 -7.20 4.29 26.46
N ASN A 753 -7.84 3.25 27.02
CA ASN A 753 -7.32 1.89 27.04
C ASN A 753 -6.96 1.39 25.64
N PHE A 754 -7.91 1.50 24.68
CA PHE A 754 -7.64 1.11 23.31
C PHE A 754 -6.59 2.00 22.64
N GLY A 755 -6.68 3.33 22.83
CA GLY A 755 -5.71 4.24 22.23
C GLY A 755 -4.28 3.99 22.72
N ILE A 756 -4.10 3.78 24.03
CA ILE A 756 -2.77 3.57 24.64
C ILE A 756 -2.15 2.25 24.18
N ILE A 757 -2.94 1.17 24.14
CA ILE A 757 -2.47 -0.13 23.67
C ILE A 757 -1.96 -0.03 22.22
N TYR A 758 -2.60 0.80 21.40
CA TYR A 758 -2.14 1.07 20.03
C TYR A 758 -1.04 2.13 19.93
N GLY A 759 -0.45 2.54 21.05
CA GLY A 759 0.67 3.48 21.06
C GLY A 759 0.29 4.90 20.65
N ILE A 760 -0.91 5.36 21.03
CA ILE A 760 -1.37 6.73 20.75
C ILE A 760 -0.47 7.74 21.50
N SER A 761 -0.10 8.82 20.83
CA SER A 761 0.62 9.92 21.46
C SER A 761 -0.33 10.78 22.31
N VAL A 762 0.25 11.56 23.25
CA VAL A 762 -0.51 12.56 24.03
C VAL A 762 -1.31 13.50 23.12
N PHE A 763 -0.71 13.94 22.01
CA PHE A 763 -1.39 14.78 21.03
C PHE A 763 -2.56 14.04 20.35
N GLY A 764 -2.33 12.79 19.92
CA GLY A 764 -3.36 11.98 19.29
C GLY A 764 -4.54 11.69 20.23
N LEU A 765 -4.25 11.38 21.51
CA LEU A 765 -5.29 11.13 22.51
C LEU A 765 -6.09 12.40 22.80
N ALA A 766 -5.43 13.54 22.97
CA ALA A 766 -6.08 14.84 23.18
C ALA A 766 -7.04 15.19 22.05
N GLN A 767 -6.60 15.01 20.82
CA GLN A 767 -7.42 15.26 19.62
C GLN A 767 -8.60 14.28 19.50
N ASN A 768 -8.37 12.99 19.75
CA ASN A 768 -9.41 11.95 19.65
C ASN A 768 -10.52 12.13 20.70
N MET A 769 -10.15 12.56 21.89
CA MET A 769 -11.09 12.73 23.00
C MET A 769 -11.67 14.14 23.14
N GLY A 770 -11.12 15.12 22.39
CA GLY A 770 -11.52 16.52 22.52
C GLY A 770 -11.14 17.16 23.87
N ILE A 771 -10.04 16.69 24.49
CA ILE A 771 -9.51 17.16 25.78
C ILE A 771 -8.19 17.92 25.57
N ASP A 772 -7.73 18.63 26.58
CA ASP A 772 -6.43 19.29 26.49
C ASP A 772 -5.25 18.30 26.63
N ARG A 773 -4.05 18.76 26.26
CA ARG A 773 -2.85 17.90 26.28
C ARG A 773 -2.41 17.51 27.69
N SER A 774 -2.69 18.33 28.70
CA SER A 774 -2.34 18.03 30.08
C SER A 774 -3.23 16.94 30.63
N GLU A 775 -4.53 16.98 30.34
CA GLU A 775 -5.48 15.92 30.69
C GLU A 775 -5.15 14.59 29.96
N ALA A 776 -4.86 14.66 28.67
CA ALA A 776 -4.45 13.47 27.91
C ALA A 776 -3.16 12.84 28.45
N LYS A 777 -2.18 13.67 28.86
CA LYS A 777 -0.96 13.19 29.48
C LYS A 777 -1.24 12.54 30.82
N ALA A 778 -2.07 13.16 31.68
CA ALA A 778 -2.45 12.61 32.98
C ALA A 778 -3.16 11.25 32.83
N LEU A 779 -3.99 11.06 31.79
CA LEU A 779 -4.63 9.78 31.49
C LEU A 779 -3.61 8.70 31.11
N ILE A 780 -2.64 9.02 30.26
CA ILE A 780 -1.57 8.08 29.84
C ILE A 780 -0.69 7.73 31.04
N ASP A 781 -0.23 8.72 31.79
CA ASP A 781 0.62 8.51 32.98
C ASP A 781 -0.12 7.68 34.05
N GLY A 782 -1.39 7.96 34.29
CA GLY A 782 -2.24 7.20 35.19
C GLY A 782 -2.48 5.76 34.74
N TYR A 783 -2.64 5.54 33.43
CA TYR A 783 -2.75 4.21 32.85
C TYR A 783 -1.48 3.37 33.09
N PHE A 784 -0.31 3.92 32.80
CA PHE A 784 0.96 3.21 33.02
C PHE A 784 1.33 3.05 34.49
N ALA A 785 0.92 3.96 35.36
CA ALA A 785 1.01 3.77 36.78
C ALA A 785 0.11 2.64 37.32
N THR A 786 -1.03 2.42 36.65
CA THR A 786 -1.97 1.35 36.97
C THR A 786 -1.49 -0.01 36.42
N PHE A 787 -0.93 -0.01 35.20
CA PHE A 787 -0.47 -1.19 34.48
C PHE A 787 1.01 -1.06 34.08
N PRO A 788 1.95 -1.13 35.04
CA PRO A 788 3.37 -0.93 34.76
C PRO A 788 3.97 -2.04 33.87
N GLY A 789 3.42 -3.26 33.92
CA GLY A 789 3.84 -4.37 33.06
C GLY A 789 3.53 -4.10 31.58
N VAL A 790 2.44 -3.41 31.30
CA VAL A 790 2.10 -3.00 29.92
C VAL A 790 3.12 -2.01 29.38
N HIS A 791 3.56 -1.03 30.20
CA HIS A 791 4.59 -0.07 29.78
C HIS A 791 5.91 -0.79 29.47
N THR A 792 6.35 -1.68 30.36
CA THR A 792 7.54 -2.49 30.16
C THR A 792 7.46 -3.32 28.89
N PHE A 793 6.34 -4.01 28.66
CA PHE A 793 6.11 -4.78 27.44
C PHE A 793 6.21 -3.94 26.17
N MET A 794 5.63 -2.74 26.17
CA MET A 794 5.68 -1.84 25.02
C MET A 794 7.11 -1.40 24.70
N ASP A 795 7.91 -1.06 25.71
CA ASP A 795 9.31 -0.66 25.49
C ASP A 795 10.18 -1.84 25.07
N GLU A 796 9.98 -3.01 25.67
CA GLU A 796 10.66 -4.24 25.24
C GLU A 796 10.30 -4.65 23.82
N SER A 797 9.04 -4.48 23.40
CA SER A 797 8.59 -4.79 22.04
C SER A 797 9.29 -3.92 21.00
N LYS A 798 9.44 -2.62 21.26
CA LYS A 798 10.21 -1.71 20.40
C LYS A 798 11.68 -2.13 20.33
N LYS A 799 12.28 -2.43 21.49
CA LYS A 799 13.69 -2.84 21.58
C LYS A 799 13.94 -4.15 20.83
N LYS A 800 13.14 -5.18 21.08
CA LYS A 800 13.21 -6.48 20.39
C LYS A 800 13.02 -6.33 18.88
N ALA A 801 12.07 -5.48 18.46
CA ALA A 801 11.85 -5.21 17.04
C ALA A 801 13.04 -4.48 16.40
N ALA A 802 13.69 -3.55 17.12
CA ALA A 802 14.90 -2.88 16.62
C ALA A 802 16.10 -3.83 16.49
N GLU A 803 16.21 -4.81 17.39
CA GLU A 803 17.28 -5.81 17.37
C GLU A 803 17.05 -6.88 16.29
N LYS A 804 15.82 -7.37 16.13
CA LYS A 804 15.47 -8.47 15.23
C LYS A 804 15.05 -8.04 13.84
N GLY A 805 14.61 -6.78 13.66
CA GLY A 805 14.03 -6.27 12.43
C GLY A 805 12.56 -6.63 12.21
N TYR A 806 11.92 -7.33 13.16
CA TYR A 806 10.52 -7.73 13.10
C TYR A 806 9.85 -7.81 14.48
N ALA A 807 8.53 -7.72 14.50
CA ALA A 807 7.69 -8.07 15.63
C ALA A 807 7.03 -9.44 15.39
N GLU A 808 6.72 -10.18 16.47
CA GLU A 808 6.29 -11.58 16.41
C GLU A 808 5.10 -11.83 17.34
N THR A 809 4.11 -12.62 16.87
CA THR A 809 2.97 -13.07 17.68
C THR A 809 3.34 -14.25 18.60
N LEU A 810 2.42 -14.68 19.46
CA LEU A 810 2.56 -15.90 20.26
C LEU A 810 2.70 -17.17 19.39
N TYR A 811 2.24 -17.14 18.16
CA TYR A 811 2.28 -18.24 17.20
C TYR A 811 3.35 -18.04 16.11
N HIS A 812 4.36 -17.21 16.39
CA HIS A 812 5.53 -16.99 15.52
C HIS A 812 5.23 -16.33 14.18
N ARG A 813 4.05 -15.68 14.05
CA ARG A 813 3.78 -14.82 12.90
C ARG A 813 4.65 -13.57 12.97
N ARG A 814 5.40 -13.29 11.91
CA ARG A 814 6.32 -12.15 11.84
C ARG A 814 5.74 -11.00 11.05
N ARG A 815 5.99 -9.80 11.54
CA ARG A 815 5.81 -8.55 10.80
C ARG A 815 7.13 -7.83 10.74
N TYR A 816 7.72 -7.76 9.56
CA TYR A 816 8.99 -7.06 9.37
C TYR A 816 8.82 -5.55 9.48
N LEU A 817 9.77 -4.88 10.12
CA LEU A 817 9.75 -3.46 10.47
C LEU A 817 11.07 -2.79 10.07
N PRO A 818 11.37 -2.68 8.77
CA PRO A 818 12.65 -2.13 8.30
C PRO A 818 12.88 -0.70 8.78
N ASP A 819 11.81 0.05 9.03
CA ASP A 819 11.84 1.45 9.45
C ASP A 819 12.03 1.66 10.97
N ILE A 820 12.15 0.59 11.76
CA ILE A 820 12.23 0.68 13.23
C ILE A 820 13.48 1.42 13.71
N THR A 821 14.56 1.40 12.94
CA THR A 821 15.81 2.09 13.19
C THR A 821 15.98 3.37 12.37
N SER A 822 14.93 3.81 11.68
CA SER A 822 14.95 5.00 10.83
C SER A 822 15.37 6.25 11.63
N ARG A 823 16.25 7.05 11.08
CA ARG A 823 16.65 8.35 11.65
C ARG A 823 15.51 9.36 11.60
N ASN A 824 14.55 9.18 10.68
CA ASN A 824 13.34 10.01 10.62
C ASN A 824 12.38 9.66 11.76
N GLY A 825 12.24 10.56 12.73
CA GLY A 825 11.41 10.36 13.92
C GLY A 825 9.94 10.02 13.61
N THR A 826 9.37 10.56 12.54
CA THR A 826 7.97 10.26 12.14
C THR A 826 7.83 8.84 11.59
N VAL A 827 8.76 8.42 10.74
CA VAL A 827 8.79 7.07 10.16
C VAL A 827 9.05 6.05 11.26
N ARG A 828 10.05 6.31 12.11
CA ARG A 828 10.36 5.46 13.27
C ARG A 828 9.17 5.31 14.21
N ALA A 829 8.48 6.39 14.54
CA ALA A 829 7.32 6.35 15.43
C ALA A 829 6.16 5.50 14.87
N ILE A 830 6.01 5.41 13.55
CA ILE A 830 5.04 4.50 12.90
C ILE A 830 5.50 3.05 13.07
N ALA A 831 6.77 2.77 12.84
CA ALA A 831 7.33 1.44 13.01
C ALA A 831 7.29 0.98 14.47
N GLU A 832 7.59 1.86 15.43
CA GLU A 832 7.48 1.60 16.87
C GLU A 832 6.04 1.25 17.29
N ARG A 833 5.04 1.96 16.77
CA ARG A 833 3.63 1.60 17.00
C ARG A 833 3.29 0.24 16.42
N ASN A 834 3.79 -0.06 15.22
CA ASN A 834 3.60 -1.36 14.61
C ASN A 834 4.28 -2.48 15.40
N ALA A 835 5.43 -2.21 16.03
CA ALA A 835 6.13 -3.16 16.89
C ALA A 835 5.32 -3.55 18.14
N ILE A 836 4.51 -2.61 18.66
CA ILE A 836 3.63 -2.86 19.80
C ILE A 836 2.35 -3.58 19.33
N ASN A 837 1.74 -3.11 18.24
CA ASN A 837 0.43 -3.57 17.80
C ASN A 837 0.46 -4.95 17.13
N ALA A 838 1.49 -5.25 16.34
CA ALA A 838 1.53 -6.48 15.56
C ALA A 838 1.46 -7.75 16.43
N PRO A 839 2.19 -7.88 17.55
CA PRO A 839 2.06 -9.03 18.42
C PRO A 839 0.64 -9.23 18.97
N ILE A 840 -0.03 -8.16 19.35
CA ILE A 840 -1.37 -8.20 19.96
C ILE A 840 -2.43 -8.54 18.92
N GLN A 841 -2.50 -7.74 17.86
CA GLN A 841 -3.51 -7.93 16.81
C GLN A 841 -3.31 -9.24 16.06
N GLY A 842 -2.06 -9.62 15.81
CA GLY A 842 -1.75 -10.85 15.12
C GLY A 842 -2.08 -12.08 15.98
N THR A 843 -1.78 -12.06 17.28
CA THR A 843 -2.16 -13.14 18.20
C THR A 843 -3.69 -13.26 18.30
N ALA A 844 -4.42 -12.17 18.38
CA ALA A 844 -5.88 -12.19 18.37
C ALA A 844 -6.43 -12.80 17.06
N ALA A 845 -5.83 -12.45 15.91
CA ALA A 845 -6.18 -13.03 14.63
C ALA A 845 -5.89 -14.53 14.55
N ASP A 846 -4.78 -14.99 15.12
CA ASP A 846 -4.42 -16.41 15.16
C ASP A 846 -5.40 -17.19 16.06
N ILE A 847 -5.78 -16.62 17.21
CA ILE A 847 -6.75 -17.25 18.13
C ILE A 847 -8.11 -17.47 17.45
N ILE A 848 -8.64 -16.48 16.75
CA ILE A 848 -9.93 -16.65 16.06
C ILE A 848 -9.84 -17.68 14.93
N LYS A 849 -8.71 -17.74 14.22
CA LYS A 849 -8.48 -18.77 13.20
C LYS A 849 -8.47 -20.18 13.81
N ILE A 850 -7.83 -20.36 14.96
CA ILE A 850 -7.83 -21.63 15.70
C ILE A 850 -9.27 -22.00 16.09
N ALA A 851 -10.04 -21.06 16.62
CA ALA A 851 -11.45 -21.28 16.95
C ALA A 851 -12.25 -21.71 15.72
N MET A 852 -12.09 -21.01 14.59
CA MET A 852 -12.78 -21.33 13.33
C MET A 852 -12.47 -22.75 12.86
N VAL A 853 -11.21 -23.17 12.90
CA VAL A 853 -10.77 -24.52 12.50
C VAL A 853 -11.41 -25.56 13.41
N ARG A 854 -11.35 -25.38 14.74
CA ARG A 854 -11.90 -26.34 15.71
C ARG A 854 -13.42 -26.44 15.61
N ILE A 855 -14.13 -25.35 15.51
CA ILE A 855 -15.60 -25.32 15.30
C ILE A 855 -15.96 -26.09 14.02
N TYR A 856 -15.27 -25.79 12.92
CA TYR A 856 -15.52 -26.47 11.65
C TYR A 856 -15.28 -27.97 11.72
N GLN A 857 -14.17 -28.40 12.33
CA GLN A 857 -13.87 -29.82 12.51
C GLN A 857 -14.93 -30.53 13.34
N ARG A 858 -15.39 -29.91 14.41
CA ARG A 858 -16.46 -30.45 15.24
C ARG A 858 -17.79 -30.50 14.50
N PHE A 859 -18.14 -29.47 13.75
CA PHE A 859 -19.37 -29.50 12.93
C PHE A 859 -19.35 -30.67 11.95
N LYS A 860 -18.19 -30.92 11.30
CA LYS A 860 -18.05 -32.08 10.39
C LYS A 860 -18.06 -33.41 11.10
N ALA A 861 -17.38 -33.55 12.23
CA ALA A 861 -17.29 -34.78 12.99
C ALA A 861 -18.64 -35.20 13.61
N GLU A 862 -19.42 -34.22 14.05
CA GLU A 862 -20.76 -34.44 14.66
C GLU A 862 -21.89 -34.43 13.63
N GLY A 863 -21.58 -34.19 12.34
CA GLY A 863 -22.57 -34.20 11.24
C GLY A 863 -23.62 -33.10 11.34
N LEU A 864 -23.27 -31.95 11.92
CA LEU A 864 -24.17 -30.79 12.05
C LEU A 864 -24.42 -30.16 10.68
N LYS A 865 -25.65 -29.69 10.48
CA LYS A 865 -26.12 -29.04 9.27
C LYS A 865 -25.95 -27.52 9.35
N SER A 866 -25.83 -26.97 10.56
CA SER A 866 -25.55 -25.57 10.81
C SER A 866 -24.23 -25.15 10.16
N LYS A 867 -24.13 -23.90 9.70
CA LYS A 867 -23.00 -23.42 8.86
C LYS A 867 -22.38 -22.16 9.45
N MET A 868 -21.06 -22.08 9.42
CA MET A 868 -20.35 -20.83 9.58
C MET A 868 -20.45 -20.05 8.25
N ILE A 869 -20.86 -18.78 8.30
CA ILE A 869 -21.15 -18.00 7.08
C ILE A 869 -20.31 -16.74 6.96
N LEU A 870 -19.90 -16.13 8.08
CA LEU A 870 -19.17 -14.86 8.05
C LEU A 870 -18.25 -14.72 9.26
N GLN A 871 -17.10 -14.07 9.03
CA GLN A 871 -16.18 -13.64 10.07
C GLN A 871 -15.97 -12.13 9.92
N VAL A 872 -16.19 -11.37 11.00
CA VAL A 872 -16.04 -9.91 11.02
C VAL A 872 -15.23 -9.52 12.26
N HIS A 873 -13.97 -9.09 12.07
CA HIS A 873 -13.04 -8.74 13.15
C HIS A 873 -12.81 -9.88 14.14
N ASP A 874 -13.46 -9.86 15.30
CA ASP A 874 -13.41 -10.84 16.39
C ASP A 874 -14.73 -11.61 16.56
N GLU A 875 -15.68 -11.45 15.63
CA GLU A 875 -17.01 -12.04 15.60
C GLU A 875 -17.10 -13.14 14.54
N LEU A 876 -17.76 -14.25 14.90
CA LEU A 876 -18.15 -15.35 14.01
C LEU A 876 -19.67 -15.41 13.89
N ASN A 877 -20.17 -15.54 12.67
CA ASN A 877 -21.59 -15.59 12.36
C ASN A 877 -21.97 -16.89 11.68
N PHE A 878 -23.11 -17.42 12.07
CA PHE A 878 -23.62 -18.74 11.67
C PHE A 878 -25.08 -18.68 11.22
N SER A 879 -25.41 -19.53 10.28
CA SER A 879 -26.78 -19.94 9.98
C SER A 879 -27.00 -21.27 10.68
N VAL A 880 -27.96 -21.31 11.64
CA VAL A 880 -28.11 -22.41 12.58
C VAL A 880 -29.48 -23.09 12.41
N VAL A 881 -29.46 -24.37 12.20
CA VAL A 881 -30.65 -25.21 12.18
C VAL A 881 -31.33 -25.19 13.57
N PRO A 882 -32.66 -24.95 13.67
CA PRO A 882 -33.33 -24.76 14.97
C PRO A 882 -33.12 -25.90 15.98
N GLU A 883 -33.08 -27.14 15.51
CA GLU A 883 -32.87 -28.33 16.33
C GLU A 883 -31.45 -28.40 16.92
N GLU A 884 -30.49 -27.80 16.26
CA GLU A 884 -29.08 -27.77 16.68
C GLU A 884 -28.74 -26.57 17.56
N LYS A 885 -29.64 -25.63 17.74
CA LYS A 885 -29.44 -24.32 18.37
C LYS A 885 -28.67 -24.36 19.68
N PHE A 886 -29.09 -25.17 20.63
CA PHE A 886 -28.41 -25.22 21.94
C PHE A 886 -27.06 -25.90 21.88
N HIS A 887 -26.95 -26.95 21.07
CA HIS A 887 -25.70 -27.66 20.85
C HIS A 887 -24.65 -26.80 20.16
N VAL A 888 -25.02 -26.14 19.06
CA VAL A 888 -24.14 -25.22 18.35
C VAL A 888 -23.66 -24.08 19.27
N LYS A 889 -24.58 -23.48 20.04
CA LYS A 889 -24.21 -22.45 21.03
C LYS A 889 -23.11 -22.95 21.99
N GLN A 890 -23.35 -24.12 22.61
CA GLN A 890 -22.40 -24.66 23.57
C GLN A 890 -21.05 -24.97 22.91
N LEU A 891 -21.05 -25.61 21.76
CA LEU A 891 -19.88 -26.00 21.01
C LEU A 891 -19.07 -24.77 20.60
N VAL A 892 -19.68 -23.76 20.00
CA VAL A 892 -18.99 -22.55 19.54
C VAL A 892 -18.37 -21.80 20.71
N LEU A 893 -19.10 -21.63 21.82
CA LEU A 893 -18.56 -20.96 23.02
C LEU A 893 -17.40 -21.76 23.61
N GLU A 894 -17.50 -23.06 23.69
CA GLU A 894 -16.46 -23.94 24.19
C GLU A 894 -15.17 -23.81 23.37
N GLU A 895 -15.27 -23.90 22.04
CA GLU A 895 -14.09 -23.81 21.15
C GLU A 895 -13.50 -22.40 21.11
N MET A 896 -14.31 -21.35 21.13
CA MET A 896 -13.80 -19.97 21.20
C MET A 896 -13.09 -19.73 22.54
N GLN A 897 -13.66 -20.12 23.65
CA GLN A 897 -13.08 -19.87 24.98
C GLN A 897 -11.82 -20.71 25.25
N ASN A 898 -11.68 -21.86 24.60
CA ASN A 898 -10.54 -22.77 24.73
C ASN A 898 -9.56 -22.69 23.55
N ALA A 899 -9.70 -21.70 22.64
CA ALA A 899 -8.86 -21.60 21.45
C ALA A 899 -7.37 -21.35 21.77
N ALA A 900 -7.07 -20.73 22.91
CA ALA A 900 -5.71 -20.45 23.36
C ALA A 900 -5.58 -20.53 24.87
N ALA A 901 -4.42 -20.97 25.34
CA ALA A 901 -4.04 -20.98 26.75
C ALA A 901 -3.38 -19.63 27.11
N LEU A 902 -4.17 -18.63 27.45
CA LEU A 902 -3.67 -17.34 27.95
C LEU A 902 -3.61 -17.33 29.48
N LYS A 903 -2.89 -16.36 30.06
CA LYS A 903 -2.87 -16.13 31.51
C LYS A 903 -4.21 -15.59 32.07
N VAL A 904 -5.11 -15.22 31.20
CA VAL A 904 -6.47 -14.76 31.51
C VAL A 904 -7.47 -15.57 30.69
N PRO A 905 -8.70 -15.80 31.20
CA PRO A 905 -9.70 -16.53 30.44
C PRO A 905 -10.11 -15.77 29.17
N LEU A 906 -10.29 -16.51 28.07
CA LEU A 906 -10.99 -15.98 26.90
C LEU A 906 -12.50 -16.06 27.19
N ILE A 907 -13.20 -14.98 26.87
CA ILE A 907 -14.67 -14.93 27.03
C ILE A 907 -15.26 -14.58 25.67
N ALA A 908 -16.28 -15.32 25.27
CA ALA A 908 -17.07 -15.04 24.08
C ALA A 908 -18.52 -14.77 24.49
N ASP A 909 -19.06 -13.66 24.03
CA ASP A 909 -20.48 -13.32 24.14
C ASP A 909 -21.21 -13.84 22.90
N CYS A 910 -22.47 -14.19 23.03
CA CYS A 910 -23.24 -14.71 21.89
C CYS A 910 -24.70 -14.31 21.93
N GLY A 911 -25.31 -14.29 20.77
CA GLY A 911 -26.73 -14.00 20.61
C GLY A 911 -27.38 -14.75 19.46
N PHE A 912 -28.67 -14.98 19.58
CA PHE A 912 -29.49 -15.47 18.48
C PHE A 912 -30.39 -14.35 17.98
N GLY A 913 -30.61 -14.29 16.69
CA GLY A 913 -31.48 -13.31 16.05
C GLY A 913 -32.15 -13.86 14.80
N LEU A 914 -32.98 -13.01 14.21
CA LEU A 914 -33.54 -13.24 12.86
C LEU A 914 -32.57 -12.69 11.79
N ASN A 915 -31.64 -11.86 12.19
CA ASN A 915 -30.66 -11.15 11.34
C ASN A 915 -29.42 -10.83 12.14
#